data_3f001915dc066a692d7e23bc94ac2415
#
_entry.id   3f001915dc066a692d7e23bc94ac2415
#
_cell.length_a   1.000
_cell.length_b   1.000
_cell.length_c   1.000
_cell.angle_alpha   90.00
_cell.angle_beta   90.00
_cell.angle_gamma   90.00
#
_symmetry.space_group_name_H-M   'P 1'
#
loop_
_entity.id
_entity.type
_entity.pdbx_description
1 polymer ?
#
loop_
_entity_poly.entity_id
_entity_poly.type
_entity_poly.pdbx_seq_one_letter_code
_entity_poly.pdbx_strand_id
1 'polypeptide(L)'
;MKKGFWLALIAGMMIACSPKSDCLYDGMTFADERMERGVKQAAALWRAEDGSKEEFQAFVAAHYAQTEEERDALFESLSRVLERLNESADILTVELLKPTQLTNAGEPTEIDWIMSGYSAAAHLMDDLFANKVAFITILNFPFYSLEEKNRLGADWTRRQWAEARLGDVFTSRVPAEIQAALSQAFANAENYIADYNICMDKLRTEDGRQLFPDGMKLLSHWNLRDELKVDYDNQEKQEMIYQVMDRIVRQTIPAQAINNADYVWKPYSTTDEREADVRYQKILDVFHAMQQMDVYCPTMPTAIIRNFEGDIEIPAEEVERLFKELIGSEQVKTVAEEIKARLGRELRPYDIWYDGFKARSGMDENKLSAQTRKRFPTPESYEKQIACMLTTLGFQKENAEDIARHIVVEPARGSGHAWPCVGRNEKARLRTRIAPEGMDYKGYNIAVHEMGHNVEEVISLYRMDYYMLHGIPNTGFTETSAFLFQARDLQLLGYGKQEMDREAVLDQFWSMYEIMGVSLVDMNMWRWLYAHPKATAAELREATLQIAAAIWNTYYEPVLGEKDCVLLGIYSHMVNSPMYLPNYPIGHIVQFQLEEALADKTPTQWAQNYERWYRLGRLTPNHWMKQAVDGELSVQPVLRRVAE
;
A
#
# COMPACT_ATOMS: atom_id res chain seq x y z
N MET A 1 -16.89 -2.55 41.07
CA MET A 1 -18.20 -2.35 40.43
C MET A 1 -18.12 -1.07 39.62
N LYS A 2 -18.00 -1.18 38.32
CA LYS A 2 -18.54 -0.39 37.20
C LYS A 2 -17.89 -0.90 35.93
N LYS A 3 -18.37 -2.07 35.48
CA LYS A 3 -18.28 -2.54 34.10
C LYS A 3 -19.48 -1.96 33.36
N GLY A 4 -19.25 -1.54 32.11
CA GLY A 4 -20.34 -1.30 31.16
C GLY A 4 -20.49 0.16 30.78
N PHE A 5 -19.90 0.52 29.61
CA PHE A 5 -20.50 1.51 28.68
C PHE A 5 -19.57 1.68 27.45
N TRP A 6 -19.38 0.61 26.69
CA TRP A 6 -18.82 0.69 25.32
C TRP A 6 -19.34 -0.47 24.48
N LEU A 7 -20.65 -0.50 24.30
CA LEU A 7 -21.30 -1.41 23.33
C LEU A 7 -22.71 -0.87 23.10
N ALA A 8 -22.87 0.03 22.16
CA ALA A 8 -24.09 0.31 21.43
C ALA A 8 -23.98 1.65 20.68
N LEU A 9 -23.30 1.66 19.53
CA LEU A 9 -23.48 2.68 18.50
C LEU A 9 -22.93 2.20 17.15
N ILE A 10 -23.17 0.92 16.83
CA ILE A 10 -23.02 0.39 15.46
C ILE A 10 -24.33 -0.38 15.17
N ALA A 11 -25.39 0.37 14.97
CA ALA A 11 -26.59 -0.15 14.33
C ALA A 11 -27.29 1.04 13.68
N GLY A 12 -27.24 1.11 12.36
CA GLY A 12 -28.13 1.97 11.59
C GLY A 12 -27.53 3.26 11.06
N MET A 13 -26.38 3.26 10.39
CA MET A 13 -26.21 4.20 9.29
C MET A 13 -26.91 3.60 8.07
N MET A 14 -28.25 3.73 8.04
CA MET A 14 -28.96 3.76 6.78
C MET A 14 -28.30 4.84 5.93
N ILE A 15 -27.96 4.47 4.70
CA ILE A 15 -27.62 5.41 3.63
C ILE A 15 -28.64 6.53 3.72
N ALA A 16 -28.25 7.70 4.23
CA ALA A 16 -29.06 8.88 4.18
C ALA A 16 -29.08 9.32 2.71
N CYS A 17 -29.99 8.75 1.93
CA CYS A 17 -30.32 9.26 0.62
C CYS A 17 -30.54 10.75 0.76
N SER A 18 -29.80 11.55 0.01
CA SER A 18 -30.03 13.00 -0.04
C SER A 18 -31.48 13.24 -0.42
N PRO A 19 -32.27 14.09 0.27
CA PRO A 19 -33.70 14.30 -0.01
C PRO A 19 -34.01 14.72 -1.45
N LYS A 20 -33.02 15.04 -2.25
CA LYS A 20 -33.15 15.42 -3.66
C LYS A 20 -33.05 14.25 -4.64
N SER A 21 -32.41 13.15 -4.30
CA SER A 21 -32.24 12.00 -5.20
C SER A 21 -33.52 11.16 -5.31
N ASP A 22 -34.27 11.01 -4.22
CA ASP A 22 -35.50 10.22 -4.19
C ASP A 22 -36.58 10.79 -5.11
N CYS A 23 -36.57 12.11 -5.35
CA CYS A 23 -37.49 12.76 -6.27
C CYS A 23 -37.31 12.33 -7.73
N LEU A 24 -36.10 11.90 -8.15
CA LEU A 24 -35.81 11.58 -9.56
C LEU A 24 -36.53 10.31 -10.03
N TYR A 25 -36.62 9.29 -9.19
CA TYR A 25 -37.28 8.02 -9.53
C TYR A 25 -38.65 7.83 -8.89
N ASP A 26 -39.19 8.87 -8.21
CA ASP A 26 -40.52 8.82 -7.65
C ASP A 26 -41.59 8.56 -8.73
N GLY A 27 -42.40 7.52 -8.51
CA GLY A 27 -43.41 7.07 -9.47
C GLY A 27 -42.93 6.07 -10.52
N MET A 28 -41.63 5.68 -10.52
CA MET A 28 -41.13 4.62 -11.39
C MET A 28 -41.49 3.22 -10.87
N THR A 29 -41.69 2.30 -11.81
CA THR A 29 -41.83 0.87 -11.52
C THR A 29 -40.55 0.17 -11.98
N PHE A 30 -39.96 -0.68 -11.13
CA PHE A 30 -38.73 -1.42 -11.43
C PHE A 30 -39.06 -2.82 -11.91
N ALA A 31 -38.36 -3.27 -12.96
CA ALA A 31 -38.54 -4.60 -13.53
C ALA A 31 -37.98 -5.70 -12.62
N ASP A 32 -36.88 -5.42 -11.93
CA ASP A 32 -36.18 -6.32 -11.02
C ASP A 32 -35.34 -5.54 -9.98
N GLU A 33 -34.72 -6.27 -9.03
CA GLU A 33 -33.86 -5.68 -7.98
C GLU A 33 -32.63 -5.00 -8.54
N ARG A 34 -32.06 -5.48 -9.66
CA ARG A 34 -30.91 -4.87 -10.32
C ARG A 34 -31.26 -3.48 -10.85
N MET A 35 -32.43 -3.36 -11.52
CA MET A 35 -32.93 -2.06 -11.99
C MET A 35 -33.13 -1.09 -10.84
N GLU A 36 -33.80 -1.54 -9.78
CA GLU A 36 -34.04 -0.71 -8.59
C GLU A 36 -32.74 -0.19 -8.00
N ARG A 37 -31.75 -1.07 -7.80
CA ARG A 37 -30.42 -0.71 -7.27
C ARG A 37 -29.69 0.26 -8.20
N GLY A 38 -29.62 -0.04 -9.50
CA GLY A 38 -28.95 0.80 -10.50
C GLY A 38 -29.56 2.18 -10.61
N VAL A 39 -30.89 2.27 -10.61
CA VAL A 39 -31.62 3.55 -10.63
C VAL A 39 -31.31 4.39 -9.40
N LYS A 40 -31.35 3.81 -8.20
CA LYS A 40 -31.04 4.52 -6.95
C LYS A 40 -29.60 5.03 -6.92
N GLN A 41 -28.65 4.23 -7.36
CA GLN A 41 -27.23 4.62 -7.42
C GLN A 41 -26.97 5.67 -8.50
N ALA A 42 -27.58 5.55 -9.68
CA ALA A 42 -27.50 6.57 -10.72
C ALA A 42 -28.11 7.90 -10.27
N ALA A 43 -29.28 7.87 -9.62
CA ALA A 43 -29.94 9.06 -9.08
C ALA A 43 -29.09 9.78 -8.02
N ALA A 44 -28.35 9.04 -7.20
CA ALA A 44 -27.46 9.63 -6.18
C ALA A 44 -26.30 10.44 -6.79
N LEU A 45 -25.90 10.15 -8.03
CA LEU A 45 -24.82 10.83 -8.74
C LEU A 45 -25.32 11.77 -9.85
N TRP A 46 -26.64 11.76 -10.13
CA TRP A 46 -27.24 12.64 -11.15
C TRP A 46 -27.35 14.06 -10.63
N ARG A 47 -26.84 15.02 -11.40
CA ARG A 47 -26.83 16.44 -11.08
C ARG A 47 -27.80 17.22 -11.98
N ALA A 48 -28.09 18.47 -11.62
CA ALA A 48 -28.96 19.35 -12.42
C ALA A 48 -28.46 19.55 -13.86
N GLU A 49 -27.14 19.55 -14.08
CA GLU A 49 -26.49 19.63 -15.39
C GLU A 49 -26.71 18.39 -16.26
N ASP A 50 -27.04 17.25 -15.65
CA ASP A 50 -27.30 16.01 -16.36
C ASP A 50 -28.72 15.94 -16.93
N GLY A 51 -29.66 16.69 -16.36
CA GLY A 51 -31.02 16.81 -16.82
C GLY A 51 -32.08 16.82 -15.70
N SER A 52 -33.33 17.07 -16.09
CA SER A 52 -34.50 17.07 -15.23
C SER A 52 -34.89 15.66 -14.77
N LYS A 53 -35.95 15.59 -13.91
CA LYS A 53 -36.56 14.32 -13.50
C LYS A 53 -37.08 13.51 -14.69
N GLU A 54 -37.78 14.19 -15.59
CA GLU A 54 -38.38 13.57 -16.78
C GLU A 54 -37.30 13.04 -17.72
N GLU A 55 -36.17 13.77 -17.88
CA GLU A 55 -35.02 13.33 -18.65
C GLU A 55 -34.32 12.15 -18.00
N PHE A 56 -34.18 12.13 -16.68
CA PHE A 56 -33.63 10.96 -15.96
C PHE A 56 -34.49 9.72 -16.17
N GLN A 57 -35.83 9.83 -16.03
CA GLN A 57 -36.75 8.71 -16.20
C GLN A 57 -36.75 8.20 -17.64
N ALA A 58 -36.70 9.12 -18.63
CA ALA A 58 -36.57 8.77 -20.05
C ALA A 58 -35.23 8.08 -20.34
N PHE A 59 -34.14 8.56 -19.73
CA PHE A 59 -32.81 7.95 -19.82
C PHE A 59 -32.83 6.51 -19.29
N VAL A 60 -33.41 6.27 -18.14
CA VAL A 60 -33.49 4.92 -17.55
C VAL A 60 -34.27 3.98 -18.48
N ALA A 61 -35.45 4.44 -18.99
CA ALA A 61 -36.26 3.64 -19.89
C ALA A 61 -35.57 3.29 -21.23
N ALA A 62 -34.70 4.18 -21.70
CA ALA A 62 -33.97 4.00 -22.97
C ALA A 62 -32.70 3.14 -22.83
N HIS A 63 -32.08 3.08 -21.64
CA HIS A 63 -30.72 2.51 -21.48
C HIS A 63 -30.64 1.32 -20.51
N TYR A 64 -31.74 0.94 -19.87
CA TYR A 64 -31.75 -0.29 -19.08
C TYR A 64 -31.86 -1.52 -20.01
N ALA A 65 -30.90 -2.41 -19.96
CA ALA A 65 -30.89 -3.68 -20.69
C ALA A 65 -31.93 -4.64 -20.09
N GLN A 66 -32.95 -4.96 -20.86
CA GLN A 66 -34.09 -5.76 -20.40
C GLN A 66 -33.83 -7.27 -20.55
N THR A 67 -32.96 -7.68 -21.48
CA THR A 67 -32.61 -9.09 -21.70
C THR A 67 -31.16 -9.36 -21.33
N GLU A 68 -30.85 -10.64 -21.13
CA GLU A 68 -29.45 -11.06 -20.86
C GLU A 68 -28.56 -10.78 -22.06
N GLU A 69 -29.04 -10.98 -23.30
CA GLU A 69 -28.29 -10.71 -24.52
C GLU A 69 -27.91 -9.23 -24.64
N GLU A 70 -28.85 -8.32 -24.33
CA GLU A 70 -28.57 -6.86 -24.31
C GLU A 70 -27.53 -6.52 -23.24
N ARG A 71 -27.65 -7.10 -22.02
CA ARG A 71 -26.72 -6.90 -20.92
C ARG A 71 -25.32 -7.41 -21.27
N ASP A 72 -25.23 -8.61 -21.88
CA ASP A 72 -23.97 -9.18 -22.32
C ASP A 72 -23.27 -8.32 -23.37
N ALA A 73 -24.01 -7.88 -24.39
CA ALA A 73 -23.46 -6.99 -25.41
C ALA A 73 -22.98 -5.66 -24.83
N LEU A 74 -23.70 -5.10 -23.87
CA LEU A 74 -23.33 -3.88 -23.17
C LEU A 74 -22.08 -4.08 -22.32
N PHE A 75 -21.98 -5.16 -21.53
CA PHE A 75 -20.81 -5.49 -20.74
C PHE A 75 -19.56 -5.61 -21.60
N GLU A 76 -19.61 -6.37 -22.68
CA GLU A 76 -18.48 -6.54 -23.60
C GLU A 76 -18.05 -5.21 -24.23
N SER A 77 -19.00 -4.35 -24.56
CA SER A 77 -18.71 -3.04 -25.12
C SER A 77 -18.04 -2.12 -24.07
N LEU A 78 -18.60 -2.02 -22.86
CA LEU A 78 -18.06 -1.19 -21.79
C LEU A 78 -16.68 -1.68 -21.34
N SER A 79 -16.51 -2.99 -21.12
CA SER A 79 -15.21 -3.56 -20.76
C SER A 79 -14.12 -3.22 -21.75
N ARG A 80 -14.41 -3.32 -23.06
CA ARG A 80 -13.46 -3.01 -24.13
C ARG A 80 -13.14 -1.53 -24.19
N VAL A 81 -14.12 -0.66 -24.01
CA VAL A 81 -13.93 0.79 -24.02
C VAL A 81 -13.07 1.21 -22.83
N LEU A 82 -13.37 0.70 -21.62
CA LEU A 82 -12.60 1.00 -20.42
C LEU A 82 -11.15 0.48 -20.51
N GLU A 83 -10.93 -0.74 -21.04
CA GLU A 83 -9.58 -1.25 -21.30
C GLU A 83 -8.78 -0.28 -22.17
N ARG A 84 -9.34 0.17 -23.29
CA ARG A 84 -8.68 1.09 -24.21
C ARG A 84 -8.42 2.48 -23.61
N LEU A 85 -9.36 2.99 -22.83
CA LEU A 85 -9.21 4.30 -22.19
C LEU A 85 -8.11 4.27 -21.14
N ASN A 86 -8.12 3.24 -20.29
CA ASN A 86 -7.09 3.04 -19.26
C ASN A 86 -5.71 2.85 -19.89
N GLU A 87 -5.60 1.98 -20.89
CA GLU A 87 -4.36 1.77 -21.65
C GLU A 87 -3.82 3.05 -22.27
N SER A 88 -4.68 3.84 -22.93
CA SER A 88 -4.27 5.09 -23.57
C SER A 88 -3.79 6.13 -22.55
N ALA A 89 -4.46 6.21 -21.39
CA ALA A 89 -4.07 7.12 -20.32
C ALA A 89 -2.74 6.70 -19.68
N ASP A 90 -2.53 5.38 -19.49
CA ASP A 90 -1.29 4.86 -18.92
C ASP A 90 -0.09 5.04 -19.88
N ILE A 91 -0.23 4.72 -21.15
CA ILE A 91 0.81 4.96 -22.16
C ILE A 91 1.26 6.42 -22.14
N LEU A 92 0.33 7.36 -22.10
CA LEU A 92 0.67 8.78 -22.03
C LEU A 92 1.38 9.14 -20.73
N THR A 93 0.90 8.63 -19.60
CA THR A 93 1.52 8.84 -18.28
C THR A 93 2.95 8.31 -18.25
N VAL A 94 3.17 7.08 -18.74
CA VAL A 94 4.50 6.47 -18.82
C VAL A 94 5.46 7.33 -19.66
N GLU A 95 5.02 7.80 -20.84
CA GLU A 95 5.86 8.64 -21.70
C GLU A 95 6.23 9.97 -21.03
N LEU A 96 5.30 10.61 -20.34
CA LEU A 96 5.54 11.87 -19.62
C LEU A 96 6.48 11.71 -18.41
N LEU A 97 6.49 10.53 -17.78
CA LEU A 97 7.34 10.24 -16.61
C LEU A 97 8.74 9.76 -16.99
N LYS A 98 8.97 9.24 -18.19
CA LYS A 98 10.28 8.70 -18.60
C LYS A 98 11.45 9.65 -18.34
N PRO A 99 11.43 10.96 -18.72
CA PRO A 99 12.56 11.85 -18.52
C PRO A 99 12.96 12.02 -17.04
N THR A 100 11.99 12.02 -16.14
CA THR A 100 12.23 12.22 -14.70
C THR A 100 12.56 10.92 -13.97
N GLN A 101 12.12 9.77 -14.48
CA GLN A 101 12.24 8.49 -13.77
C GLN A 101 13.34 7.56 -14.31
N LEU A 102 13.80 7.74 -15.56
CA LEU A 102 14.77 6.84 -16.19
C LEU A 102 16.11 7.53 -16.45
N THR A 103 17.21 6.83 -16.15
CA THR A 103 18.56 7.36 -16.35
C THR A 103 18.99 7.42 -17.81
N ASN A 104 18.40 6.57 -18.67
CA ASN A 104 18.68 6.53 -20.11
C ASN A 104 17.89 7.56 -20.94
N ALA A 105 16.99 8.31 -20.30
CA ALA A 105 16.22 9.39 -20.96
C ALA A 105 16.98 10.74 -21.00
N GLY A 106 18.20 10.81 -20.47
CA GLY A 106 18.97 12.04 -20.32
C GLY A 106 18.64 12.80 -19.03
N GLU A 107 19.23 13.99 -18.87
CA GLU A 107 18.91 14.83 -17.71
C GLU A 107 17.57 15.55 -17.91
N PRO A 108 16.63 15.46 -16.96
CA PRO A 108 15.33 16.10 -17.09
C PRO A 108 15.44 17.62 -17.09
N THR A 109 14.70 18.25 -17.97
CA THR A 109 14.56 19.70 -18.03
C THR A 109 13.44 20.19 -17.10
N GLU A 110 13.35 21.51 -16.91
CA GLU A 110 12.26 22.12 -16.13
C GLU A 110 10.87 21.82 -16.74
N ILE A 111 10.80 21.71 -18.08
CA ILE A 111 9.56 21.32 -18.79
C ILE A 111 9.20 19.86 -18.47
N ASP A 112 10.17 18.95 -18.43
CA ASP A 112 9.92 17.54 -18.10
C ASP A 112 9.34 17.39 -16.68
N TRP A 113 9.84 18.17 -15.72
CA TRP A 113 9.28 18.20 -14.36
C TRP A 113 7.84 18.72 -14.33
N ILE A 114 7.52 19.76 -15.11
CA ILE A 114 6.14 20.28 -15.23
C ILE A 114 5.25 19.22 -15.87
N MET A 115 5.69 18.60 -16.97
CA MET A 115 4.91 17.60 -17.69
C MET A 115 4.72 16.30 -16.92
N SER A 116 5.68 15.93 -16.07
CA SER A 116 5.54 14.74 -15.20
C SER A 116 4.40 14.86 -14.17
N GLY A 117 3.96 16.07 -13.86
CA GLY A 117 2.79 16.35 -13.02
C GLY A 117 1.45 16.33 -13.77
N TYR A 118 1.45 16.15 -15.09
CA TYR A 118 0.21 16.11 -15.87
C TYR A 118 -0.47 14.74 -15.74
N SER A 119 -1.76 14.76 -15.38
CA SER A 119 -2.59 13.55 -15.33
C SER A 119 -3.45 13.44 -16.59
N ALA A 120 -3.15 12.46 -17.43
CA ALA A 120 -3.93 12.17 -18.64
C ALA A 120 -5.38 11.76 -18.34
N ALA A 121 -5.60 11.16 -17.16
CA ALA A 121 -6.92 10.68 -16.73
C ALA A 121 -7.72 11.71 -15.90
N ALA A 122 -7.18 12.90 -15.60
CA ALA A 122 -7.79 13.84 -14.66
C ALA A 122 -9.24 14.23 -15.00
N HIS A 123 -9.56 14.37 -16.29
CA HIS A 123 -10.90 14.72 -16.76
C HIS A 123 -11.72 13.53 -17.28
N LEU A 124 -11.12 12.34 -17.33
CA LEU A 124 -11.76 11.15 -17.92
C LEU A 124 -13.08 10.81 -17.21
N MET A 125 -13.13 10.89 -15.88
CA MET A 125 -14.34 10.60 -15.12
C MET A 125 -15.44 11.61 -15.39
N ASP A 126 -15.11 12.90 -15.45
CA ASP A 126 -16.07 13.95 -15.78
C ASP A 126 -16.63 13.76 -17.19
N ASP A 127 -15.80 13.40 -18.16
CA ASP A 127 -16.22 13.10 -19.53
C ASP A 127 -17.13 11.88 -19.60
N LEU A 128 -16.83 10.81 -18.84
CA LEU A 128 -17.65 9.61 -18.80
C LEU A 128 -19.04 9.87 -18.18
N PHE A 129 -19.14 10.75 -17.18
CA PHE A 129 -20.41 11.22 -16.63
C PHE A 129 -21.16 12.15 -17.60
N ALA A 130 -20.47 13.13 -18.20
CA ALA A 130 -21.07 14.07 -19.14
C ALA A 130 -21.65 13.36 -20.38
N ASN A 131 -20.93 12.36 -20.90
CA ASN A 131 -21.37 11.52 -22.01
C ASN A 131 -22.30 10.36 -21.60
N LYS A 132 -22.74 10.32 -20.33
CA LYS A 132 -23.68 9.34 -19.76
C LYS A 132 -23.19 7.89 -19.72
N VAL A 133 -21.94 7.61 -20.07
CA VAL A 133 -21.34 6.26 -20.02
C VAL A 133 -21.34 5.72 -18.59
N ALA A 134 -20.96 6.56 -17.64
CA ALA A 134 -20.99 6.21 -16.20
C ALA A 134 -22.41 5.82 -15.75
N PHE A 135 -23.44 6.59 -16.12
CA PHE A 135 -24.83 6.30 -15.74
C PHE A 135 -25.37 5.03 -16.40
N ILE A 136 -25.02 4.77 -17.69
CA ILE A 136 -25.39 3.51 -18.34
C ILE A 136 -24.75 2.33 -17.60
N THR A 137 -23.49 2.46 -17.18
CA THR A 137 -22.78 1.43 -16.41
C THR A 137 -23.47 1.19 -15.07
N ILE A 138 -23.67 2.22 -14.25
CA ILE A 138 -24.30 2.13 -12.93
C ILE A 138 -25.69 1.51 -13.02
N LEU A 139 -26.49 1.93 -14.03
CA LEU A 139 -27.85 1.45 -14.22
C LEU A 139 -27.91 -0.05 -14.47
N ASN A 140 -26.94 -0.62 -15.21
CA ASN A 140 -26.95 -2.01 -15.64
C ASN A 140 -26.04 -2.92 -14.81
N PHE A 141 -24.98 -2.36 -14.23
CA PHE A 141 -23.99 -3.05 -13.41
C PHE A 141 -23.79 -2.28 -12.10
N PRO A 142 -24.78 -2.36 -11.17
CA PRO A 142 -24.72 -1.59 -9.94
C PRO A 142 -23.62 -2.06 -9.01
N PHE A 143 -23.11 -1.14 -8.20
CA PHE A 143 -22.14 -1.42 -7.15
C PHE A 143 -22.72 -2.31 -6.05
N TYR A 144 -21.87 -3.22 -5.53
CA TYR A 144 -22.11 -4.02 -4.34
C TYR A 144 -21.10 -3.68 -3.26
N SER A 145 -21.54 -3.49 -2.02
CA SER A 145 -20.63 -3.28 -0.89
C SER A 145 -19.71 -4.49 -0.67
N LEU A 146 -18.63 -4.30 0.10
CA LEU A 146 -17.74 -5.39 0.46
C LEU A 146 -18.46 -6.52 1.17
N GLU A 147 -19.36 -6.20 2.11
CA GLU A 147 -20.21 -7.17 2.81
C GLU A 147 -21.06 -7.98 1.82
N GLU A 148 -21.72 -7.29 0.87
CA GLU A 148 -22.52 -7.95 -0.17
C GLU A 148 -21.68 -8.83 -1.07
N LYS A 149 -20.52 -8.37 -1.53
CA LYS A 149 -19.58 -9.17 -2.34
C LYS A 149 -19.12 -10.42 -1.58
N ASN A 150 -18.78 -10.29 -0.30
CA ASN A 150 -18.37 -11.44 0.53
C ASN A 150 -19.51 -12.43 0.75
N ARG A 151 -20.75 -11.97 0.89
CA ARG A 151 -21.92 -12.82 1.09
C ARG A 151 -22.45 -13.46 -0.19
N LEU A 152 -22.59 -12.67 -1.25
CA LEU A 152 -23.19 -13.13 -2.52
C LEU A 152 -22.19 -13.80 -3.45
N GLY A 153 -20.93 -13.37 -3.40
CA GLY A 153 -19.86 -13.80 -4.28
C GLY A 153 -19.52 -15.29 -4.19
N ALA A 154 -19.91 -15.97 -3.09
CA ALA A 154 -19.74 -17.40 -2.96
C ALA A 154 -20.49 -18.20 -4.07
N ASP A 155 -21.64 -17.66 -4.50
CA ASP A 155 -22.48 -18.27 -5.52
C ASP A 155 -22.30 -17.63 -6.91
N TRP A 156 -21.46 -16.59 -7.02
CA TRP A 156 -21.27 -15.88 -8.28
C TRP A 156 -20.37 -16.65 -9.24
N THR A 157 -20.81 -16.68 -10.50
CA THR A 157 -19.95 -17.07 -11.63
C THR A 157 -18.86 -16.02 -11.85
N ARG A 158 -17.82 -16.37 -12.57
CA ARG A 158 -16.76 -15.41 -12.95
C ARG A 158 -17.31 -14.20 -13.72
N ARG A 159 -18.35 -14.41 -14.54
CA ARG A 159 -19.03 -13.32 -15.24
C ARG A 159 -19.71 -12.37 -14.26
N GLN A 160 -20.42 -12.85 -13.26
CA GLN A 160 -21.06 -12.02 -12.24
C GLN A 160 -20.03 -11.25 -11.40
N TRP A 161 -18.90 -11.88 -11.08
CA TRP A 161 -17.78 -11.17 -10.47
C TRP A 161 -17.25 -10.05 -11.36
N ALA A 162 -17.08 -10.29 -12.67
CA ALA A 162 -16.63 -9.26 -13.62
C ALA A 162 -17.65 -8.10 -13.75
N GLU A 163 -18.95 -8.40 -13.72
CA GLU A 163 -20.01 -7.38 -13.71
C GLU A 163 -19.98 -6.55 -12.41
N ALA A 164 -19.77 -7.18 -11.25
CA ALA A 164 -19.63 -6.49 -9.98
C ALA A 164 -18.39 -5.55 -10.00
N ARG A 165 -17.27 -6.00 -10.58
CA ARG A 165 -16.07 -5.16 -10.74
C ARG A 165 -16.27 -4.01 -11.73
N LEU A 166 -17.09 -4.18 -12.74
CA LEU A 166 -17.51 -3.07 -13.61
C LEU A 166 -18.33 -2.02 -12.82
N GLY A 167 -19.17 -2.48 -11.90
CA GLY A 167 -19.93 -1.60 -10.99
C GLY A 167 -19.07 -0.80 -10.01
N ASP A 168 -17.86 -1.28 -9.69
CA ASP A 168 -16.92 -0.58 -8.81
C ASP A 168 -16.31 0.68 -9.44
N VAL A 169 -16.36 0.83 -10.77
CA VAL A 169 -15.69 1.94 -11.49
C VAL A 169 -16.32 3.29 -11.20
N PHE A 170 -17.64 3.36 -11.01
CA PHE A 170 -18.38 4.62 -10.91
C PHE A 170 -19.10 4.79 -9.57
N THR A 171 -18.37 4.64 -8.46
CA THR A 171 -18.91 4.74 -7.09
C THR A 171 -18.95 6.17 -6.54
N SER A 172 -18.32 7.11 -7.23
CA SER A 172 -18.21 8.52 -6.81
C SER A 172 -18.19 9.45 -8.01
N ARG A 173 -18.54 10.72 -7.76
CA ARG A 173 -18.41 11.80 -8.77
C ARG A 173 -17.81 13.03 -8.10
N VAL A 174 -16.50 12.99 -7.86
CA VAL A 174 -15.75 14.05 -7.17
C VAL A 174 -15.39 15.14 -8.19
N PRO A 175 -15.71 16.43 -7.94
CA PRO A 175 -15.31 17.54 -8.81
C PRO A 175 -13.78 17.65 -8.97
N ALA A 176 -13.34 18.07 -10.15
CA ALA A 176 -11.90 18.19 -10.47
C ALA A 176 -11.15 19.14 -9.51
N GLU A 177 -11.79 20.23 -9.06
CA GLU A 177 -11.20 21.15 -8.10
C GLU A 177 -10.97 20.51 -6.71
N ILE A 178 -11.82 19.60 -6.28
CA ILE A 178 -11.65 18.85 -5.02
C ILE A 178 -10.50 17.84 -5.17
N GLN A 179 -10.41 17.16 -6.31
CA GLN A 179 -9.29 16.26 -6.59
C GLN A 179 -7.96 17.02 -6.68
N ALA A 180 -7.94 18.19 -7.30
CA ALA A 180 -6.76 19.05 -7.36
C ALA A 180 -6.33 19.54 -5.97
N ALA A 181 -7.28 19.90 -5.11
CA ALA A 181 -7.00 20.30 -3.73
C ALA A 181 -6.40 19.12 -2.92
N LEU A 182 -6.91 17.90 -3.10
CA LEU A 182 -6.35 16.70 -2.50
C LEU A 182 -4.92 16.43 -2.98
N SER A 183 -4.70 16.47 -4.29
CA SER A 183 -3.35 16.29 -4.88
C SER A 183 -2.36 17.31 -4.34
N GLN A 184 -2.78 18.57 -4.18
CA GLN A 184 -1.94 19.62 -3.60
C GLN A 184 -1.65 19.37 -2.11
N ALA A 185 -2.62 18.88 -1.34
CA ALA A 185 -2.40 18.52 0.07
C ALA A 185 -1.37 17.40 0.20
N PHE A 186 -1.46 16.34 -0.62
CA PHE A 186 -0.46 15.27 -0.65
C PHE A 186 0.91 15.78 -1.07
N ALA A 187 1.00 16.59 -2.13
CA ALA A 187 2.27 17.18 -2.56
C ALA A 187 2.92 18.03 -1.45
N ASN A 188 2.13 18.81 -0.72
CA ASN A 188 2.62 19.61 0.42
C ASN A 188 3.08 18.73 1.59
N ALA A 189 2.44 17.58 1.82
CA ALA A 189 2.84 16.63 2.83
C ALA A 189 4.16 15.93 2.44
N GLU A 190 4.30 15.51 1.18
CA GLU A 190 5.51 14.92 0.64
C GLU A 190 6.69 15.89 0.70
N ASN A 191 6.50 17.14 0.27
CA ASN A 191 7.53 18.18 0.35
C ASN A 191 7.97 18.43 1.81
N TYR A 192 7.03 18.43 2.76
CA TYR A 192 7.39 18.56 4.18
C TYR A 192 8.31 17.42 4.62
N ILE A 193 8.03 16.18 4.25
CA ILE A 193 8.87 15.03 4.59
C ILE A 193 10.24 15.12 3.91
N ALA A 194 10.28 15.48 2.63
CA ALA A 194 11.52 15.60 1.87
C ALA A 194 12.43 16.74 2.35
N ASP A 195 11.83 17.83 2.79
CA ASP A 195 12.55 19.05 3.21
C ASP A 195 12.87 19.09 4.72
N TYR A 196 12.46 18.09 5.51
CA TYR A 196 12.71 18.06 6.94
C TYR A 196 14.06 17.41 7.26
N ASN A 197 15.12 18.22 7.37
CA ASN A 197 16.50 17.74 7.57
C ASN A 197 17.00 18.03 8.98
N ILE A 198 17.51 17.01 9.64
CA ILE A 198 18.29 17.11 10.88
C ILE A 198 19.77 16.92 10.56
N CYS A 199 20.60 17.88 10.91
CA CYS A 199 22.06 17.78 10.78
C CYS A 199 22.62 17.03 11.98
N MET A 200 22.83 15.73 11.83
CA MET A 200 23.26 14.83 12.90
C MET A 200 24.66 15.17 13.43
N ASP A 201 25.54 15.71 12.59
CA ASP A 201 26.85 16.20 12.98
C ASP A 201 26.79 17.43 13.94
N LYS A 202 25.63 18.05 14.11
CA LYS A 202 25.39 19.16 15.05
C LYS A 202 24.84 18.71 16.38
N LEU A 203 24.49 17.44 16.52
CA LEU A 203 24.08 16.87 17.80
C LEU A 203 25.27 16.74 18.75
N ARG A 204 25.01 16.96 20.03
CA ARG A 204 26.00 16.79 21.11
C ARG A 204 25.43 15.93 22.22
N THR A 205 26.26 15.11 22.80
CA THR A 205 25.99 14.41 24.07
C THR A 205 25.84 15.41 25.21
N GLU A 206 25.41 14.97 26.37
CA GLU A 206 25.31 15.84 27.54
C GLU A 206 26.65 16.47 27.93
N ASP A 207 27.75 15.71 27.79
CA ASP A 207 29.12 16.15 28.03
C ASP A 207 29.75 16.91 26.84
N GLY A 208 28.99 17.13 25.74
CA GLY A 208 29.39 18.00 24.63
C GLY A 208 30.15 17.30 23.49
N ARG A 209 30.28 15.97 23.49
CA ARG A 209 30.93 15.21 22.39
C ARG A 209 30.05 15.15 21.15
N GLN A 210 30.67 15.11 19.99
CA GLN A 210 30.05 14.81 18.70
C GLN A 210 30.17 13.32 18.42
N LEU A 211 29.07 12.67 18.06
CA LEU A 211 29.06 11.23 17.75
C LEU A 211 29.00 10.92 16.25
N PHE A 212 28.46 11.84 15.46
CA PHE A 212 28.25 11.63 14.03
C PHE A 212 29.29 12.36 13.17
N PRO A 213 29.64 11.81 11.99
CA PRO A 213 30.62 12.43 11.08
C PRO A 213 30.21 13.84 10.64
N ASP A 214 31.20 14.69 10.35
CA ASP A 214 30.98 16.04 9.84
C ASP A 214 30.17 16.02 8.53
N GLY A 215 29.21 16.91 8.41
CA GLY A 215 28.35 17.07 7.23
C GLY A 215 27.20 16.06 7.13
N MET A 216 27.04 15.19 8.11
CA MET A 216 25.98 14.18 8.10
C MET A 216 24.62 14.83 8.32
N LYS A 217 23.70 14.58 7.38
CA LYS A 217 22.28 14.96 7.44
C LYS A 217 21.40 13.74 7.29
N LEU A 218 20.29 13.73 8.01
CA LEU A 218 19.23 12.73 7.85
C LEU A 218 17.92 13.44 7.56
N LEU A 219 17.17 12.95 6.57
CA LEU A 219 15.97 13.63 6.07
C LEU A 219 14.73 13.29 6.92
N SER A 220 14.30 12.06 6.87
CA SER A 220 13.08 11.57 7.53
C SER A 220 13.41 10.41 8.48
N HIS A 221 12.38 9.84 9.10
CA HIS A 221 12.55 8.66 9.96
C HIS A 221 13.21 7.47 9.24
N TRP A 222 13.06 7.32 7.92
CA TRP A 222 13.71 6.23 7.17
C TRP A 222 15.23 6.29 7.30
N ASN A 223 15.79 7.48 7.11
CA ASN A 223 17.24 7.67 7.24
C ASN A 223 17.69 7.51 8.70
N LEU A 224 16.90 8.00 9.66
CA LEU A 224 17.17 7.82 11.09
C LEU A 224 17.12 6.34 11.48
N ARG A 225 16.15 5.59 10.98
CA ARG A 225 16.01 4.16 11.20
C ARG A 225 17.18 3.37 10.60
N ASP A 226 17.56 3.70 9.37
CA ASP A 226 18.67 3.02 8.69
C ASP A 226 19.99 3.28 9.42
N GLU A 227 20.24 4.52 9.86
CA GLU A 227 21.41 4.86 10.66
C GLU A 227 21.42 4.13 12.01
N LEU A 228 20.26 4.05 12.68
CA LEU A 228 20.12 3.31 13.93
C LEU A 228 20.50 1.83 13.76
N LYS A 229 20.16 1.21 12.63
CA LYS A 229 20.51 -0.17 12.30
C LYS A 229 22.01 -0.35 12.04
N VAL A 230 22.66 0.62 11.42
CA VAL A 230 24.11 0.59 11.17
C VAL A 230 24.91 0.70 12.48
N ASP A 231 24.40 1.42 13.45
CA ASP A 231 25.08 1.73 14.72
C ASP A 231 24.80 0.74 15.86
N TYR A 232 24.42 -0.52 15.56
CA TYR A 232 24.10 -1.51 16.61
C TYR A 232 25.25 -1.77 17.58
N ASP A 233 26.50 -1.55 17.18
CA ASP A 233 27.68 -1.63 18.05
C ASP A 233 27.88 -0.36 18.91
N ASN A 234 27.04 0.67 18.73
CA ASN A 234 27.18 1.95 19.42
C ASN A 234 25.86 2.41 20.04
N GLN A 235 25.57 1.91 21.24
CA GLN A 235 24.37 2.21 21.97
C GLN A 235 24.16 3.71 22.24
N GLU A 236 25.24 4.50 22.40
CA GLU A 236 25.15 5.94 22.64
C GLU A 236 24.60 6.69 21.40
N LYS A 237 25.00 6.27 20.21
CA LYS A 237 24.43 6.78 18.96
C LYS A 237 22.96 6.38 18.79
N GLN A 238 22.63 5.13 19.04
CA GLN A 238 21.25 4.65 18.97
C GLN A 238 20.34 5.44 19.91
N GLU A 239 20.78 5.66 21.16
CA GLU A 239 20.02 6.45 22.13
C GLU A 239 19.83 7.90 21.65
N MET A 240 20.86 8.50 21.06
CA MET A 240 20.75 9.85 20.50
C MET A 240 19.78 9.94 19.34
N ILE A 241 19.79 8.96 18.44
CA ILE A 241 18.81 8.87 17.32
C ILE A 241 17.40 8.70 17.88
N TYR A 242 17.21 7.83 18.86
CA TYR A 242 15.93 7.63 19.52
C TYR A 242 15.37 8.92 20.12
N GLN A 243 16.21 9.71 20.82
CA GLN A 243 15.81 11.02 21.36
C GLN A 243 15.38 12.01 20.26
N VAL A 244 16.05 11.99 19.12
CA VAL A 244 15.65 12.81 17.95
C VAL A 244 14.28 12.36 17.42
N MET A 245 14.07 11.06 17.28
CA MET A 245 12.79 10.50 16.80
C MET A 245 11.64 10.84 17.75
N ASP A 246 11.81 10.67 19.06
CA ASP A 246 10.79 11.04 20.05
C ASP A 246 10.42 12.53 19.94
N ARG A 247 11.43 13.41 19.77
CA ARG A 247 11.20 14.84 19.58
C ARG A 247 10.48 15.20 18.29
N ILE A 248 10.75 14.48 17.20
CA ILE A 248 10.02 14.66 15.93
C ILE A 248 8.53 14.36 16.14
N VAL A 249 8.20 13.24 16.80
CA VAL A 249 6.81 12.88 17.07
C VAL A 249 6.13 13.91 17.98
N ARG A 250 6.83 14.37 19.01
CA ARG A 250 6.32 15.39 19.95
C ARG A 250 6.36 16.81 19.39
N GLN A 251 6.96 17.02 18.21
CA GLN A 251 7.22 18.34 17.63
C GLN A 251 7.97 19.26 18.62
N THR A 252 9.04 18.74 19.20
CA THR A 252 9.89 19.44 20.18
C THR A 252 11.32 19.62 19.71
N ILE A 253 11.58 19.43 18.43
CA ILE A 253 12.86 19.81 17.81
C ILE A 253 13.01 21.34 17.92
N PRO A 254 14.20 21.87 18.24
CA PRO A 254 14.44 23.30 18.17
C PRO A 254 14.18 23.82 16.75
N ALA A 255 13.35 24.85 16.62
CA ALA A 255 13.00 25.38 15.30
C ALA A 255 14.25 25.78 14.48
N GLN A 256 15.30 26.24 15.17
CA GLN A 256 16.57 26.60 14.54
C GLN A 256 17.43 25.41 14.09
N ALA A 257 17.11 24.17 14.52
CA ALA A 257 17.87 22.97 14.15
C ALA A 257 17.44 22.39 12.78
N ILE A 258 16.22 22.71 12.36
CA ILE A 258 15.66 22.16 11.10
C ILE A 258 16.32 22.87 9.92
N ASN A 259 16.89 22.09 9.00
CA ASN A 259 17.57 22.58 7.81
C ASN A 259 18.75 23.53 8.07
N ASN A 260 19.35 23.50 9.27
CA ASN A 260 20.40 24.41 9.67
C ASN A 260 21.68 23.67 10.06
N ALA A 261 22.69 23.76 9.20
CA ALA A 261 23.98 23.12 9.40
C ALA A 261 24.89 23.85 10.42
N ASP A 262 24.51 25.00 10.93
CA ASP A 262 25.30 25.79 11.87
C ASP A 262 24.79 25.71 13.32
N TYR A 263 23.59 25.16 13.53
CA TYR A 263 22.96 25.10 14.84
C TYR A 263 23.34 23.83 15.61
N VAL A 264 24.11 23.98 16.67
CA VAL A 264 24.53 22.90 17.57
C VAL A 264 23.56 22.76 18.73
N TRP A 265 23.08 21.54 19.02
CA TRP A 265 22.10 21.29 20.06
C TRP A 265 22.23 19.90 20.72
N LYS A 266 21.53 19.72 21.86
CA LYS A 266 21.52 18.49 22.64
C LYS A 266 20.11 17.90 22.65
N PRO A 267 19.89 16.68 22.14
CA PRO A 267 18.55 16.06 22.13
C PRO A 267 17.97 15.81 23.53
N TYR A 268 18.81 15.74 24.53
CA TYR A 268 18.41 15.47 25.93
C TYR A 268 17.92 16.73 26.68
N SER A 269 18.16 17.91 26.13
CA SER A 269 17.85 19.18 26.80
C SER A 269 16.52 19.75 26.30
N THR A 270 15.73 20.35 27.21
CA THR A 270 14.61 21.20 26.81
C THR A 270 15.13 22.46 26.13
N THR A 271 14.44 22.90 25.07
CA THR A 271 14.75 24.14 24.35
C THR A 271 13.62 25.13 24.49
N ASP A 272 13.95 26.39 24.56
CA ASP A 272 12.99 27.48 24.77
C ASP A 272 12.12 27.75 23.53
N GLU A 273 12.59 27.39 22.33
CA GLU A 273 11.87 27.59 21.06
C GLU A 273 11.79 26.27 20.29
N ARG A 274 10.65 25.58 20.44
CA ARG A 274 10.35 24.39 19.65
C ARG A 274 9.77 24.73 18.28
N GLU A 275 9.86 23.81 17.33
CA GLU A 275 9.11 23.89 16.08
C GLU A 275 7.60 24.00 16.32
N ALA A 276 6.88 24.60 15.38
CA ALA A 276 5.43 24.57 15.37
C ALA A 276 4.92 23.15 15.06
N ASP A 277 3.62 22.89 15.27
CA ASP A 277 3.00 21.59 15.04
C ASP A 277 2.76 21.32 13.54
N VAL A 278 3.78 21.54 12.71
CA VAL A 278 3.71 21.50 11.23
C VAL A 278 3.40 20.11 10.73
N ARG A 279 4.00 19.07 11.33
CA ARG A 279 3.72 17.68 11.01
C ARG A 279 2.21 17.38 11.09
N TYR A 280 1.60 17.78 12.20
CA TYR A 280 0.17 17.55 12.46
C TYR A 280 -0.73 18.47 11.63
N GLN A 281 -0.24 19.66 11.27
CA GLN A 281 -0.96 20.51 10.32
C GLN A 281 -1.02 19.87 8.93
N LYS A 282 0.05 19.22 8.45
CA LYS A 282 0.05 18.50 7.18
C LYS A 282 -0.93 17.31 7.19
N ILE A 283 -0.99 16.58 8.29
CA ILE A 283 -1.98 15.50 8.46
C ILE A 283 -3.41 16.07 8.41
N LEU A 284 -3.68 17.18 9.09
CA LEU A 284 -4.99 17.85 9.04
C LEU A 284 -5.34 18.36 7.65
N ASP A 285 -4.38 18.94 6.92
CA ASP A 285 -4.59 19.44 5.56
C ASP A 285 -5.02 18.27 4.64
N VAL A 286 -4.35 17.13 4.73
CA VAL A 286 -4.71 15.91 3.99
C VAL A 286 -6.07 15.37 4.45
N PHE A 287 -6.34 15.30 5.75
CA PHE A 287 -7.63 14.85 6.28
C PHE A 287 -8.78 15.72 5.76
N HIS A 288 -8.67 17.04 5.84
CA HIS A 288 -9.72 17.94 5.36
C HIS A 288 -9.94 17.82 3.86
N ALA A 289 -8.87 17.67 3.07
CA ALA A 289 -8.99 17.47 1.63
C ALA A 289 -9.69 16.13 1.31
N MET A 290 -9.36 15.05 2.01
CA MET A 290 -10.05 13.76 1.85
C MET A 290 -11.51 13.80 2.34
N GLN A 291 -11.78 14.53 3.43
CA GLN A 291 -13.13 14.70 3.96
C GLN A 291 -14.04 15.51 3.01
N GLN A 292 -13.49 16.46 2.25
CA GLN A 292 -14.26 17.18 1.23
C GLN A 292 -14.81 16.26 0.14
N MET A 293 -14.19 15.10 -0.09
CA MET A 293 -14.69 14.10 -1.04
C MET A 293 -15.92 13.35 -0.52
N ASP A 294 -16.14 13.27 0.78
CA ASP A 294 -17.12 12.38 1.42
C ASP A 294 -18.53 12.56 0.86
N VAL A 295 -18.95 13.81 0.62
CA VAL A 295 -20.28 14.14 0.07
C VAL A 295 -20.47 13.71 -1.39
N TYR A 296 -19.38 13.39 -2.09
CA TYR A 296 -19.37 12.94 -3.48
C TYR A 296 -19.21 11.42 -3.64
N CYS A 297 -19.08 10.70 -2.51
CA CYS A 297 -18.87 9.26 -2.45
C CYS A 297 -20.02 8.57 -1.69
N PRO A 298 -21.24 8.53 -2.25
CA PRO A 298 -22.44 8.11 -1.51
C PRO A 298 -22.39 6.63 -1.06
N THR A 299 -21.65 5.79 -1.75
CA THR A 299 -21.50 4.36 -1.42
C THR A 299 -20.45 4.10 -0.35
N MET A 300 -19.43 4.98 -0.25
CA MET A 300 -18.30 4.88 0.68
C MET A 300 -17.99 6.27 1.27
N PRO A 301 -18.79 6.74 2.25
CA PRO A 301 -18.89 8.15 2.62
C PRO A 301 -17.73 8.68 3.47
N THR A 302 -16.78 7.87 3.89
CA THR A 302 -15.58 8.32 4.64
C THR A 302 -14.30 7.78 4.03
N ALA A 303 -13.18 8.49 4.23
CA ALA A 303 -11.87 8.04 3.79
C ALA A 303 -11.49 6.67 4.39
N ILE A 304 -11.91 6.39 5.62
CA ILE A 304 -11.67 5.09 6.27
C ILE A 304 -12.40 3.98 5.49
N ILE A 305 -13.68 4.16 5.17
CA ILE A 305 -14.45 3.17 4.40
C ILE A 305 -13.85 3.01 3.00
N ARG A 306 -13.51 4.11 2.30
CA ARG A 306 -12.89 4.03 0.98
C ARG A 306 -11.58 3.22 1.01
N ASN A 307 -10.73 3.45 2.03
CA ASN A 307 -9.47 2.73 2.14
C ASN A 307 -9.69 1.25 2.50
N PHE A 308 -10.47 0.95 3.56
CA PHE A 308 -10.57 -0.42 4.07
C PHE A 308 -11.57 -1.29 3.31
N GLU A 309 -12.70 -0.74 2.87
CA GLU A 309 -13.72 -1.49 2.15
C GLU A 309 -13.64 -1.32 0.61
N GLY A 310 -13.01 -0.22 0.13
CA GLY A 310 -12.84 0.07 -1.29
C GLY A 310 -11.50 -0.42 -1.84
N ASP A 311 -10.38 -0.02 -1.19
CA ASP A 311 -9.03 -0.28 -1.71
C ASP A 311 -8.45 -1.59 -1.15
N ILE A 312 -8.44 -1.77 0.18
CA ILE A 312 -7.91 -2.97 0.84
C ILE A 312 -8.89 -4.15 0.73
N GLU A 313 -10.18 -3.86 0.71
CA GLU A 313 -11.30 -4.82 0.73
C GLU A 313 -11.24 -5.80 1.92
N ILE A 314 -10.72 -5.33 3.04
CA ILE A 314 -10.78 -5.99 4.35
C ILE A 314 -11.30 -4.94 5.34
N PRO A 315 -12.38 -5.22 6.09
CA PRO A 315 -12.92 -4.26 7.07
C PRO A 315 -11.84 -3.83 8.08
N ALA A 316 -11.83 -2.55 8.46
CA ALA A 316 -10.83 -1.99 9.39
C ALA A 316 -10.76 -2.77 10.71
N GLU A 317 -11.90 -3.26 11.21
CA GLU A 317 -11.99 -4.05 12.44
C GLU A 317 -11.32 -5.41 12.28
N GLU A 318 -11.38 -6.02 11.10
CA GLU A 318 -10.73 -7.29 10.80
C GLU A 318 -9.21 -7.12 10.69
N VAL A 319 -8.74 -6.06 10.02
CA VAL A 319 -7.32 -5.70 9.99
C VAL A 319 -6.79 -5.49 11.42
N GLU A 320 -7.52 -4.72 12.22
CA GLU A 320 -7.16 -4.47 13.62
C GLU A 320 -7.12 -5.76 14.46
N ARG A 321 -8.07 -6.67 14.25
CA ARG A 321 -8.12 -7.98 14.92
C ARG A 321 -6.87 -8.82 14.58
N LEU A 322 -6.54 -8.96 13.30
CA LEU A 322 -5.36 -9.70 12.84
C LEU A 322 -4.06 -9.13 13.44
N PHE A 323 -3.94 -7.80 13.45
CA PHE A 323 -2.74 -7.14 13.97
C PHE A 323 -2.61 -7.33 15.48
N LYS A 324 -3.68 -7.11 16.24
CA LYS A 324 -3.68 -7.33 17.70
C LYS A 324 -3.41 -8.79 18.08
N GLU A 325 -3.89 -9.74 17.28
CA GLU A 325 -3.62 -11.17 17.49
C GLU A 325 -2.12 -11.47 17.38
N LEU A 326 -1.43 -10.95 16.37
CA LEU A 326 0.01 -11.18 16.19
C LEU A 326 0.84 -10.43 17.24
N ILE A 327 0.64 -9.11 17.39
CA ILE A 327 1.47 -8.32 18.31
C ILE A 327 1.22 -8.63 19.79
N GLY A 328 0.08 -9.25 20.12
CA GLY A 328 -0.25 -9.74 21.46
C GLY A 328 0.13 -11.19 21.70
N SER A 329 0.76 -11.88 20.75
CA SER A 329 1.07 -13.31 20.84
C SER A 329 2.27 -13.60 21.76
N GLU A 330 2.34 -14.82 22.28
CA GLU A 330 3.51 -15.27 23.07
C GLU A 330 4.78 -15.36 22.23
N GLN A 331 4.67 -15.53 20.90
CA GLN A 331 5.80 -15.57 20.00
C GLN A 331 6.61 -14.27 20.02
N VAL A 332 5.97 -13.13 20.27
CA VAL A 332 6.67 -11.85 20.43
C VAL A 332 7.71 -11.93 21.55
N LYS A 333 7.34 -12.51 22.69
CA LYS A 333 8.27 -12.67 23.82
C LYS A 333 9.41 -13.63 23.48
N THR A 334 9.09 -14.73 22.77
CA THR A 334 10.10 -15.70 22.34
C THR A 334 11.15 -15.05 21.44
N VAL A 335 10.72 -14.27 20.44
CA VAL A 335 11.62 -13.56 19.53
C VAL A 335 12.41 -12.48 20.29
N ALA A 336 11.76 -11.75 21.17
CA ALA A 336 12.41 -10.72 21.99
C ALA A 336 13.53 -11.29 22.87
N GLU A 337 13.33 -12.46 23.52
CA GLU A 337 14.36 -13.12 24.31
C GLU A 337 15.54 -13.59 23.44
N GLU A 338 15.29 -14.00 22.19
CA GLU A 338 16.36 -14.32 21.26
C GLU A 338 17.16 -13.06 20.85
N ILE A 339 16.49 -11.94 20.58
CA ILE A 339 17.15 -10.66 20.29
C ILE A 339 17.98 -10.21 21.49
N LYS A 340 17.42 -10.27 22.68
CA LYS A 340 18.09 -9.94 23.94
C LYS A 340 19.34 -10.78 24.15
N ALA A 341 19.27 -12.10 23.87
CA ALA A 341 20.42 -12.99 23.97
C ALA A 341 21.52 -12.61 22.97
N ARG A 342 21.17 -12.23 21.74
CA ARG A 342 22.13 -11.78 20.70
C ARG A 342 22.77 -10.45 21.06
N LEU A 343 22.00 -9.51 21.59
CA LEU A 343 22.49 -8.19 21.99
C LEU A 343 23.27 -8.21 23.32
N GLY A 344 23.09 -9.25 24.16
CA GLY A 344 23.72 -9.36 25.48
C GLY A 344 23.25 -8.28 26.48
N ARG A 345 22.08 -7.67 26.26
CA ARG A 345 21.51 -6.63 27.10
C ARG A 345 19.98 -6.67 27.06
N GLU A 346 19.35 -5.99 28.01
CA GLU A 346 17.90 -5.73 27.96
C GLU A 346 17.54 -4.89 26.73
N LEU A 347 16.35 -5.16 26.16
CA LEU A 347 15.86 -4.44 25.01
C LEU A 347 15.50 -2.99 25.37
N ARG A 348 15.57 -2.13 24.35
CA ARG A 348 15.21 -0.72 24.40
C ARG A 348 14.13 -0.43 23.34
N PRO A 349 13.39 0.67 23.44
CA PRO A 349 12.35 0.99 22.46
C PRO A 349 12.81 0.92 21.01
N TYR A 350 14.02 1.38 20.70
CA TYR A 350 14.58 1.36 19.36
C TYR A 350 14.98 -0.03 18.86
N ASP A 351 15.01 -1.07 19.71
CA ASP A 351 15.22 -2.46 19.28
C ASP A 351 14.01 -3.03 18.54
N ILE A 352 12.88 -2.30 18.47
CA ILE A 352 11.78 -2.59 17.56
C ILE A 352 12.26 -2.70 16.09
N TRP A 353 13.35 -2.03 15.74
CA TRP A 353 14.01 -2.09 14.43
C TRP A 353 15.22 -3.01 14.37
N TYR A 354 15.34 -3.96 15.30
CA TYR A 354 16.41 -4.95 15.24
C TYR A 354 16.39 -5.71 13.91
N ASP A 355 17.53 -5.76 13.21
CA ASP A 355 17.67 -6.41 11.91
C ASP A 355 18.79 -7.48 11.86
N GLY A 356 19.25 -7.93 13.04
CA GLY A 356 20.30 -8.94 13.15
C GLY A 356 19.87 -10.36 12.74
N PHE A 357 18.60 -10.55 12.36
CA PHE A 357 18.09 -11.80 11.78
C PHE A 357 18.27 -11.89 10.27
N LYS A 358 18.74 -10.85 9.59
CA LYS A 358 18.86 -10.88 8.13
C LYS A 358 19.57 -12.14 7.67
N ALA A 359 18.87 -12.95 6.88
CA ALA A 359 19.23 -14.28 6.38
C ALA A 359 20.55 -14.38 5.62
N ARG A 360 21.28 -13.28 5.49
CA ARG A 360 22.55 -13.17 4.76
C ARG A 360 23.77 -13.12 5.66
N SER A 361 23.61 -13.27 6.95
CA SER A 361 24.69 -13.18 7.94
C SER A 361 25.87 -14.17 7.70
N GLY A 362 25.71 -15.12 6.79
CA GLY A 362 26.77 -16.06 6.40
C GLY A 362 27.36 -15.86 4.99
N MET A 363 26.84 -14.93 4.17
CA MET A 363 27.28 -14.73 2.78
C MET A 363 28.01 -13.40 2.61
N ASP A 364 29.16 -13.44 1.96
CA ASP A 364 29.93 -12.24 1.60
C ASP A 364 29.19 -11.43 0.52
N GLU A 365 28.56 -10.33 0.93
CA GLU A 365 27.80 -9.45 0.05
C GLU A 365 28.65 -8.85 -1.08
N ASN A 366 29.96 -8.65 -0.85
CA ASN A 366 30.85 -8.17 -1.90
C ASN A 366 31.03 -9.22 -3.01
N LYS A 367 31.07 -10.51 -2.65
CA LYS A 367 31.11 -11.60 -3.64
C LYS A 367 29.82 -11.71 -4.42
N LEU A 368 28.68 -11.60 -3.75
CA LEU A 368 27.37 -11.56 -4.40
C LEU A 368 27.27 -10.37 -5.36
N SER A 369 27.69 -9.18 -4.92
CA SER A 369 27.71 -7.97 -5.75
C SER A 369 28.63 -8.12 -6.97
N ALA A 370 29.81 -8.74 -6.81
CA ALA A 370 30.70 -9.02 -7.93
C ALA A 370 30.07 -9.99 -8.95
N GLN A 371 29.35 -11.01 -8.46
CA GLN A 371 28.63 -11.97 -9.31
C GLN A 371 27.48 -11.31 -10.07
N THR A 372 26.65 -10.52 -9.39
CA THR A 372 25.47 -9.87 -10.00
C THR A 372 25.89 -8.79 -11.00
N ARG A 373 26.92 -7.96 -10.70
CA ARG A 373 27.49 -7.00 -11.66
C ARG A 373 27.98 -7.67 -12.93
N LYS A 374 28.64 -8.81 -12.81
CA LYS A 374 29.13 -9.58 -13.97
C LYS A 374 27.97 -10.18 -14.77
N ARG A 375 26.91 -10.66 -14.11
CA ARG A 375 25.77 -11.33 -14.76
C ARG A 375 24.81 -10.33 -15.37
N PHE A 376 24.62 -9.17 -14.72
CA PHE A 376 23.66 -8.13 -15.07
C PHE A 376 24.32 -6.76 -15.26
N PRO A 377 25.20 -6.60 -16.29
CA PRO A 377 25.86 -5.33 -16.53
C PRO A 377 24.93 -4.25 -17.11
N THR A 378 23.78 -4.62 -17.68
CA THR A 378 22.81 -3.69 -18.27
C THR A 378 21.38 -4.16 -18.04
N PRO A 379 20.35 -3.28 -18.18
CA PRO A 379 18.93 -3.66 -18.10
C PRO A 379 18.58 -4.82 -19.03
N GLU A 380 19.04 -4.79 -20.25
CA GLU A 380 18.76 -5.82 -21.27
C GLU A 380 19.39 -7.17 -20.89
N SER A 381 20.48 -7.17 -20.13
CA SER A 381 21.10 -8.41 -19.65
C SER A 381 20.23 -9.09 -18.59
N TYR A 382 19.54 -8.33 -17.76
CA TYR A 382 18.57 -8.85 -16.81
C TYR A 382 17.31 -9.32 -17.53
N GLU A 383 16.74 -8.51 -18.44
CA GLU A 383 15.54 -8.83 -19.22
C GLU A 383 15.69 -10.19 -19.94
N LYS A 384 16.83 -10.44 -20.58
CA LYS A 384 17.12 -11.72 -21.27
C LYS A 384 17.18 -12.93 -20.33
N GLN A 385 17.34 -12.72 -19.02
CA GLN A 385 17.41 -13.82 -18.04
C GLN A 385 16.04 -14.13 -17.40
N ILE A 386 15.02 -13.29 -17.56
CA ILE A 386 13.71 -13.46 -16.92
C ILE A 386 13.13 -14.84 -17.24
N ALA A 387 13.07 -15.24 -18.51
CA ALA A 387 12.55 -16.57 -18.89
C ALA A 387 13.34 -17.71 -18.24
N CYS A 388 14.66 -17.60 -18.15
CA CYS A 388 15.50 -18.59 -17.48
C CYS A 388 15.23 -18.62 -15.97
N MET A 389 15.07 -17.47 -15.33
CA MET A 389 14.74 -17.37 -13.91
C MET A 389 13.38 -18.01 -13.63
N LEU A 390 12.36 -17.75 -14.43
CA LEU A 390 11.04 -18.36 -14.32
C LEU A 390 11.11 -19.88 -14.51
N THR A 391 11.91 -20.37 -15.47
CA THR A 391 12.12 -21.81 -15.66
C THR A 391 12.79 -22.43 -14.44
N THR A 392 13.73 -21.74 -13.79
CA THR A 392 14.37 -22.16 -12.54
C THR A 392 13.37 -22.30 -11.40
N LEU A 393 12.35 -21.44 -11.36
CA LEU A 393 11.24 -21.52 -10.39
C LEU A 393 10.21 -22.61 -10.74
N GLY A 394 10.32 -23.26 -11.91
CA GLY A 394 9.48 -24.37 -12.31
C GLY A 394 8.41 -24.07 -13.36
N PHE A 395 8.38 -22.83 -13.89
CA PHE A 395 7.51 -22.52 -15.02
C PHE A 395 7.93 -23.33 -16.25
N GLN A 396 6.95 -23.79 -17.03
CA GLN A 396 7.23 -24.44 -18.30
C GLN A 396 7.86 -23.42 -19.26
N LYS A 397 8.79 -23.87 -20.09
CA LYS A 397 9.60 -23.00 -20.94
C LYS A 397 8.76 -22.05 -21.79
N GLU A 398 7.74 -22.55 -22.43
CA GLU A 398 6.84 -21.77 -23.29
C GLU A 398 6.10 -20.68 -22.48
N ASN A 399 5.65 -21.01 -21.27
CA ASN A 399 5.03 -20.06 -20.35
C ASN A 399 6.02 -19.00 -19.87
N ALA A 400 7.22 -19.39 -19.50
CA ALA A 400 8.28 -18.50 -19.05
C ALA A 400 8.68 -17.50 -20.14
N GLU A 401 8.82 -17.96 -21.38
CA GLU A 401 9.12 -17.14 -22.55
C GLU A 401 7.96 -16.19 -22.89
N ASP A 402 6.71 -16.66 -22.73
CA ASP A 402 5.53 -15.84 -22.94
C ASP A 402 5.41 -14.73 -21.91
N ILE A 403 5.55 -15.02 -20.61
CA ILE A 403 5.54 -14.00 -19.54
C ILE A 403 6.69 -13.00 -19.76
N ALA A 404 7.92 -13.48 -19.97
CA ALA A 404 9.08 -12.61 -20.16
C ALA A 404 8.94 -11.66 -21.34
N ARG A 405 8.22 -12.03 -22.40
CA ARG A 405 7.97 -11.17 -23.57
C ARG A 405 7.13 -9.94 -23.26
N HIS A 406 6.31 -10.01 -22.20
CA HIS A 406 5.45 -8.93 -21.75
C HIS A 406 6.06 -8.09 -20.63
N ILE A 407 7.35 -8.30 -20.31
CA ILE A 407 8.10 -7.51 -19.33
C ILE A 407 9.22 -6.76 -20.07
N VAL A 408 9.44 -5.51 -19.70
CA VAL A 408 10.59 -4.71 -20.12
C VAL A 408 11.37 -4.24 -18.89
N VAL A 409 12.70 -4.23 -18.97
CA VAL A 409 13.56 -3.78 -17.85
C VAL A 409 14.12 -2.40 -18.16
N GLU A 410 13.86 -1.44 -17.27
CA GLU A 410 14.23 -0.04 -17.44
C GLU A 410 15.15 0.44 -16.30
N PRO A 411 16.18 1.28 -16.59
CA PRO A 411 17.11 1.77 -15.57
C PRO A 411 16.49 2.92 -14.76
N ALA A 412 16.13 2.67 -13.51
CA ALA A 412 15.53 3.66 -12.63
C ALA A 412 16.52 4.76 -12.20
N ARG A 413 16.07 6.01 -12.19
CA ARG A 413 16.81 7.15 -11.62
C ARG A 413 16.72 7.17 -10.09
N GLY A 414 15.59 6.76 -9.54
CA GLY A 414 15.32 6.67 -8.10
C GLY A 414 15.41 5.25 -7.56
N SER A 415 14.53 4.91 -6.62
CA SER A 415 14.34 3.54 -6.11
C SER A 415 13.79 2.62 -7.21
N GLY A 416 14.09 1.32 -7.11
CA GLY A 416 13.45 0.32 -7.95
C GLY A 416 11.94 0.29 -7.68
N HIS A 417 11.15 0.01 -8.72
CA HIS A 417 9.71 -0.17 -8.64
C HIS A 417 9.18 -0.86 -9.89
N ALA A 418 8.09 -1.60 -9.74
CA ALA A 418 7.32 -2.10 -10.87
C ALA A 418 6.36 -1.02 -11.38
N TRP A 419 6.12 -1.00 -12.68
CA TRP A 419 5.03 -0.24 -13.28
C TRP A 419 4.13 -1.22 -14.02
N PRO A 420 2.85 -1.33 -13.63
CA PRO A 420 1.95 -2.32 -14.16
C PRO A 420 1.60 -2.05 -15.64
N CYS A 421 1.21 -3.10 -16.36
CA CYS A 421 0.48 -2.96 -17.60
C CYS A 421 -1.02 -2.96 -17.32
N VAL A 422 -1.74 -1.97 -17.83
CA VAL A 422 -3.19 -1.83 -17.62
C VAL A 422 -4.01 -2.27 -18.82
N GLY A 423 -3.40 -2.47 -19.98
CA GLY A 423 -4.01 -2.93 -21.22
C GLY A 423 -3.18 -4.01 -21.92
N ARG A 424 -3.85 -4.87 -22.70
CA ARG A 424 -3.20 -6.03 -23.34
C ARG A 424 -2.27 -5.69 -24.51
N ASN A 425 -2.06 -4.42 -24.85
CA ASN A 425 -1.06 -3.97 -25.83
C ASN A 425 0.19 -3.37 -25.17
N GLU A 426 0.26 -3.34 -23.84
CA GLU A 426 1.38 -2.80 -23.09
C GLU A 426 2.26 -3.89 -22.51
N LYS A 427 3.43 -3.48 -21.97
CA LYS A 427 4.31 -4.34 -21.20
C LYS A 427 4.39 -3.85 -19.76
N ALA A 428 4.45 -4.78 -18.83
CA ALA A 428 4.86 -4.50 -17.47
C ALA A 428 6.32 -4.02 -17.44
N ARG A 429 6.64 -3.03 -16.60
CA ARG A 429 7.96 -2.39 -16.58
C ARG A 429 8.65 -2.64 -15.26
N LEU A 430 9.75 -3.37 -15.32
CA LEU A 430 10.64 -3.59 -14.19
C LEU A 430 11.67 -2.45 -14.17
N ARG A 431 11.54 -1.52 -13.25
CA ARG A 431 12.45 -0.40 -13.06
C ARG A 431 13.40 -0.69 -11.91
N THR A 432 14.70 -0.69 -12.18
CA THR A 432 15.72 -1.01 -11.17
C THR A 432 16.98 -0.20 -11.38
N ARG A 433 17.77 -0.05 -10.32
CA ARG A 433 19.07 0.63 -10.38
C ARG A 433 20.12 -0.27 -11.00
N ILE A 434 20.78 0.22 -12.03
CA ILE A 434 21.95 -0.41 -12.60
C ILE A 434 23.04 0.66 -12.74
N ALA A 435 24.07 0.54 -11.93
CA ALA A 435 25.22 1.43 -11.97
C ALA A 435 26.08 1.15 -13.24
N PRO A 436 26.99 2.06 -13.63
CA PRO A 436 27.92 1.83 -14.74
C PRO A 436 28.73 0.55 -14.61
N GLU A 437 28.99 0.10 -13.36
CA GLU A 437 29.70 -1.14 -13.04
C GLU A 437 28.81 -2.38 -13.11
N GLY A 438 27.53 -2.22 -13.39
CA GLY A 438 26.50 -3.27 -13.37
C GLY A 438 25.69 -3.29 -12.07
N MET A 439 24.71 -4.17 -12.03
CA MET A 439 23.78 -4.33 -10.91
C MET A 439 24.46 -4.98 -9.71
N ASP A 440 24.55 -4.29 -8.58
CA ASP A 440 25.01 -4.89 -7.33
C ASP A 440 23.96 -5.84 -6.74
N TYR A 441 24.30 -6.53 -5.65
CA TYR A 441 23.40 -7.52 -5.07
C TYR A 441 22.13 -6.88 -4.48
N LYS A 442 22.24 -5.69 -3.87
CA LYS A 442 21.07 -4.97 -3.37
C LYS A 442 20.09 -4.60 -4.51
N GLY A 443 20.63 -4.07 -5.61
CA GLY A 443 19.84 -3.78 -6.82
C GLY A 443 19.23 -5.04 -7.44
N TYR A 444 19.96 -6.16 -7.43
CA TYR A 444 19.46 -7.45 -7.90
C TYR A 444 18.31 -7.98 -7.02
N ASN A 445 18.44 -7.93 -5.71
CA ASN A 445 17.41 -8.38 -4.79
C ASN A 445 16.12 -7.56 -4.95
N ILE A 446 16.25 -6.23 -5.13
CA ILE A 446 15.12 -5.35 -5.48
C ILE A 446 14.55 -5.73 -6.85
N ALA A 447 15.40 -5.97 -7.86
CA ALA A 447 14.92 -6.35 -9.19
C ALA A 447 14.15 -7.70 -9.20
N VAL A 448 14.52 -8.64 -8.32
CA VAL A 448 13.78 -9.90 -8.14
C VAL A 448 12.42 -9.64 -7.47
N HIS A 449 12.35 -8.73 -6.50
CA HIS A 449 11.10 -8.27 -5.90
C HIS A 449 10.17 -7.67 -6.96
N GLU A 450 10.66 -6.68 -7.73
CA GLU A 450 9.89 -6.04 -8.80
C GLU A 450 9.50 -7.02 -9.92
N MET A 451 10.33 -8.02 -10.19
CA MET A 451 9.98 -9.10 -11.12
C MET A 451 8.77 -9.89 -10.63
N GLY A 452 8.62 -10.10 -9.32
CA GLY A 452 7.45 -10.73 -8.73
C GLY A 452 6.16 -9.98 -9.04
N HIS A 453 6.16 -8.65 -8.88
CA HIS A 453 5.05 -7.80 -9.30
C HIS A 453 4.75 -7.96 -10.79
N ASN A 454 5.75 -7.78 -11.65
CA ASN A 454 5.51 -7.83 -13.11
C ASN A 454 5.03 -9.21 -13.59
N VAL A 455 5.50 -10.30 -13.01
CA VAL A 455 5.02 -11.65 -13.38
C VAL A 455 3.55 -11.83 -12.98
N GLU A 456 3.17 -11.37 -11.80
CA GLU A 456 1.78 -11.35 -11.35
C GLU A 456 0.91 -10.51 -12.29
N GLU A 457 1.32 -9.27 -12.58
CA GLU A 457 0.62 -8.32 -13.46
C GLU A 457 0.39 -8.91 -14.86
N VAL A 458 1.39 -9.55 -15.44
CA VAL A 458 1.26 -10.23 -16.74
C VAL A 458 0.26 -11.36 -16.67
N ILE A 459 0.29 -12.20 -15.62
CA ILE A 459 -0.64 -13.32 -15.49
C ILE A 459 -2.07 -12.80 -15.25
N SER A 460 -2.24 -11.85 -14.34
CA SER A 460 -3.54 -11.32 -13.95
C SER A 460 -4.20 -10.42 -15.00
N LEU A 461 -3.48 -10.01 -16.04
CA LEU A 461 -4.04 -9.29 -17.19
C LEU A 461 -4.17 -10.18 -18.44
N TYR A 462 -3.05 -10.75 -18.93
CA TYR A 462 -3.03 -11.43 -20.22
C TYR A 462 -3.72 -12.79 -20.23
N ARG A 463 -3.85 -13.43 -19.06
CA ARG A 463 -4.48 -14.77 -18.91
C ARG A 463 -5.83 -14.71 -18.23
N MET A 464 -6.40 -13.51 -18.12
CA MET A 464 -7.71 -13.28 -17.54
C MET A 464 -8.81 -13.47 -18.60
N ASP A 465 -9.89 -14.16 -18.21
CA ASP A 465 -11.08 -14.38 -19.02
C ASP A 465 -11.87 -13.09 -19.27
N TYR A 466 -12.01 -12.24 -18.24
CA TYR A 466 -12.70 -10.94 -18.32
C TYR A 466 -11.76 -9.82 -17.90
N TYR A 467 -11.64 -8.77 -18.72
CA TYR A 467 -10.82 -7.62 -18.40
C TYR A 467 -11.17 -7.00 -17.03
N MET A 468 -12.44 -6.93 -16.67
CA MET A 468 -12.85 -6.37 -15.39
C MET A 468 -12.38 -7.16 -14.16
N LEU A 469 -11.85 -8.37 -14.35
CA LEU A 469 -11.20 -9.16 -13.31
C LEU A 469 -9.66 -9.05 -13.32
N HIS A 470 -9.07 -8.20 -14.21
CA HIS A 470 -7.62 -8.03 -14.21
C HIS A 470 -7.10 -7.50 -12.88
N GLY A 471 -5.87 -7.84 -12.56
CA GLY A 471 -5.25 -7.53 -11.28
C GLY A 471 -5.60 -8.55 -10.18
N ILE A 472 -5.40 -8.17 -8.97
CA ILE A 472 -5.53 -8.97 -7.75
C ILE A 472 -6.28 -8.18 -6.68
N PRO A 473 -6.63 -8.78 -5.52
CA PRO A 473 -7.49 -8.11 -4.53
C PRO A 473 -7.04 -6.70 -4.13
N ASN A 474 -5.81 -6.56 -3.67
CA ASN A 474 -5.27 -5.27 -3.18
C ASN A 474 -3.75 -5.24 -3.19
N THR A 475 -3.16 -4.11 -2.78
CA THR A 475 -1.71 -3.90 -2.69
C THR A 475 -0.99 -4.93 -1.82
N GLY A 476 -1.57 -5.40 -0.71
CA GLY A 476 -0.95 -6.45 0.10
C GLY A 476 -0.75 -7.76 -0.66
N PHE A 477 -1.66 -8.10 -1.57
CA PHE A 477 -1.56 -9.30 -2.40
C PHE A 477 -0.52 -9.18 -3.53
N THR A 478 -0.30 -7.99 -4.09
CA THR A 478 0.81 -7.79 -5.03
C THR A 478 2.15 -7.81 -4.32
N GLU A 479 2.26 -7.22 -3.11
CA GLU A 479 3.44 -7.36 -2.25
C GLU A 479 3.74 -8.84 -1.93
N THR A 480 2.71 -9.65 -1.71
CA THR A 480 2.88 -11.11 -1.52
C THR A 480 3.60 -11.76 -2.71
N SER A 481 3.22 -11.40 -3.93
CA SER A 481 3.88 -11.90 -5.14
C SER A 481 5.38 -11.54 -5.16
N ALA A 482 5.67 -10.29 -4.89
CA ALA A 482 7.05 -9.79 -4.82
C ALA A 482 7.87 -10.50 -3.73
N PHE A 483 7.29 -10.71 -2.54
CA PHE A 483 7.95 -11.43 -1.44
C PHE A 483 8.21 -12.90 -1.78
N LEU A 484 7.28 -13.58 -2.45
CA LEU A 484 7.47 -14.96 -2.91
C LEU A 484 8.67 -15.09 -3.87
N PHE A 485 8.87 -14.11 -4.74
CA PHE A 485 10.03 -14.07 -5.64
C PHE A 485 11.30 -13.68 -4.89
N GLN A 486 11.26 -12.63 -4.10
CA GLN A 486 12.40 -12.09 -3.35
C GLN A 486 13.01 -13.13 -2.42
N ALA A 487 12.18 -13.96 -1.77
CA ALA A 487 12.65 -15.08 -0.93
C ALA A 487 13.46 -16.13 -1.71
N ARG A 488 13.46 -16.10 -3.04
CA ARG A 488 14.13 -17.05 -3.92
C ARG A 488 15.29 -16.43 -4.71
N ASP A 489 15.74 -15.24 -4.34
CA ASP A 489 16.77 -14.49 -5.06
C ASP A 489 18.09 -15.25 -5.20
N LEU A 490 18.57 -15.91 -4.15
CA LEU A 490 19.78 -16.71 -4.17
C LEU A 490 19.60 -18.00 -4.98
N GLN A 491 18.41 -18.62 -4.98
CA GLN A 491 18.12 -19.76 -5.84
C GLN A 491 18.26 -19.35 -7.33
N LEU A 492 17.79 -18.17 -7.71
CA LEU A 492 17.90 -17.62 -9.05
C LEU A 492 19.35 -17.25 -9.45
N LEU A 493 20.23 -17.04 -8.46
CA LEU A 493 21.68 -16.91 -8.67
C LEU A 493 22.42 -18.26 -8.77
N GLY A 494 21.75 -19.39 -8.46
CA GLY A 494 22.30 -20.72 -8.55
C GLY A 494 22.79 -21.34 -7.23
N TYR A 495 22.40 -20.77 -6.08
CA TYR A 495 22.77 -21.27 -4.75
C TYR A 495 21.86 -22.39 -4.21
N GLY A 496 21.05 -23.02 -5.10
CA GLY A 496 20.16 -24.12 -4.73
C GLY A 496 18.77 -23.68 -4.31
N LYS A 497 17.90 -24.65 -4.00
CA LYS A 497 16.53 -24.36 -3.52
C LYS A 497 16.61 -23.59 -2.22
N GLN A 498 15.87 -22.51 -2.17
CA GLN A 498 15.71 -21.74 -0.95
C GLN A 498 14.31 -21.96 -0.38
N GLU A 499 14.27 -22.21 0.90
CA GLU A 499 13.08 -22.14 1.75
C GLU A 499 13.31 -20.98 2.70
N MET A 500 12.23 -20.39 3.18
CA MET A 500 12.32 -19.37 4.23
C MET A 500 12.89 -20.06 5.46
N ASP A 501 14.16 -19.78 5.76
CA ASP A 501 14.82 -20.32 6.95
C ASP A 501 14.32 -19.61 8.23
N ARG A 502 14.74 -20.11 9.38
CA ARG A 502 14.32 -19.57 10.68
C ARG A 502 14.69 -18.09 10.83
N GLU A 503 15.87 -17.68 10.36
CA GLU A 503 16.30 -16.28 10.43
C GLU A 503 15.39 -15.36 9.61
N ALA A 504 15.04 -15.76 8.39
CA ALA A 504 14.11 -15.01 7.55
C ALA A 504 12.70 -14.95 8.15
N VAL A 505 12.23 -16.02 8.79
CA VAL A 505 10.95 -16.02 9.51
C VAL A 505 10.96 -15.03 10.66
N LEU A 506 12.03 -15.01 11.47
CA LEU A 506 12.16 -14.11 12.61
C LEU A 506 12.29 -12.64 12.17
N ASP A 507 13.03 -12.37 11.09
CA ASP A 507 13.17 -11.03 10.50
C ASP A 507 11.82 -10.48 10.04
N GLN A 508 11.06 -11.28 9.29
CA GLN A 508 9.73 -10.88 8.82
C GLN A 508 8.73 -10.75 9.97
N PHE A 509 8.76 -11.65 10.94
CA PHE A 509 7.91 -11.55 12.12
C PHE A 509 8.16 -10.27 12.90
N TRP A 510 9.43 -9.91 13.13
CA TRP A 510 9.78 -8.71 13.88
C TRP A 510 9.45 -7.43 13.11
N SER A 511 9.60 -7.45 11.78
CA SER A 511 9.15 -6.36 10.92
C SER A 511 7.62 -6.19 10.95
N MET A 512 6.86 -7.29 10.94
CA MET A 512 5.39 -7.23 11.10
C MET A 512 5.00 -6.69 12.49
N TYR A 513 5.69 -7.12 13.55
CA TYR A 513 5.47 -6.62 14.91
C TYR A 513 5.60 -5.10 14.96
N GLU A 514 6.63 -4.54 14.35
CA GLU A 514 6.82 -3.09 14.21
C GLU A 514 5.67 -2.41 13.45
N ILE A 515 5.44 -2.81 12.20
CA ILE A 515 4.53 -2.11 11.27
C ILE A 515 3.07 -2.23 11.72
N MET A 516 2.66 -3.33 12.34
CA MET A 516 1.29 -3.48 12.84
C MET A 516 0.96 -2.47 13.95
N GLY A 517 1.90 -2.20 14.86
CA GLY A 517 1.71 -1.18 15.89
C GLY A 517 1.59 0.23 15.30
N VAL A 518 2.45 0.55 14.36
CA VAL A 518 2.40 1.82 13.62
C VAL A 518 1.06 1.97 12.87
N SER A 519 0.62 0.90 12.20
CA SER A 519 -0.67 0.88 11.49
C SER A 519 -1.86 1.11 12.42
N LEU A 520 -1.81 0.52 13.63
CA LEU A 520 -2.85 0.74 14.64
C LEU A 520 -2.89 2.19 15.13
N VAL A 521 -1.73 2.85 15.24
CA VAL A 521 -1.68 4.29 15.59
C VAL A 521 -2.34 5.11 14.48
N ASP A 522 -1.97 4.87 13.24
CA ASP A 522 -2.53 5.58 12.08
C ASP A 522 -4.06 5.39 11.97
N MET A 523 -4.54 4.15 12.02
CA MET A 523 -5.97 3.83 11.98
C MET A 523 -6.76 4.53 13.11
N ASN A 524 -6.23 4.53 14.32
CA ASN A 524 -6.92 5.17 15.46
C ASN A 524 -6.83 6.70 15.39
N MET A 525 -5.75 7.27 14.85
CA MET A 525 -5.64 8.70 14.58
C MET A 525 -6.70 9.14 13.56
N TRP A 526 -6.94 8.39 12.49
CA TRP A 526 -7.97 8.70 11.50
C TRP A 526 -9.40 8.58 12.07
N ARG A 527 -9.66 7.57 12.91
CA ARG A 527 -10.94 7.48 13.65
C ARG A 527 -11.15 8.69 14.56
N TRP A 528 -10.08 9.11 15.24
CA TRP A 528 -10.12 10.30 16.10
C TRP A 528 -10.40 11.57 15.29
N LEU A 529 -9.78 11.74 14.13
CA LEU A 529 -10.01 12.88 13.24
C LEU A 529 -11.46 12.96 12.78
N TYR A 530 -12.07 11.85 12.38
CA TYR A 530 -13.51 11.84 12.04
C TYR A 530 -14.42 12.17 13.22
N ALA A 531 -14.03 11.81 14.42
CA ALA A 531 -14.74 12.20 15.65
C ALA A 531 -14.51 13.68 16.04
N HIS A 532 -13.41 14.29 15.57
CA HIS A 532 -12.99 15.66 15.90
C HIS A 532 -12.64 16.49 14.65
N PRO A 533 -13.57 16.68 13.70
CA PRO A 533 -13.27 17.24 12.37
C PRO A 533 -12.86 18.72 12.38
N LYS A 534 -12.90 19.38 13.54
CA LYS A 534 -12.50 20.78 13.73
C LYS A 534 -11.26 20.91 14.61
N ALA A 535 -10.57 19.81 14.86
CA ALA A 535 -9.38 19.82 15.69
C ALA A 535 -8.28 20.70 15.12
N THR A 536 -7.50 21.30 16.00
CA THR A 536 -6.26 22.00 15.68
C THR A 536 -5.09 21.02 15.57
N ALA A 537 -3.99 21.46 14.98
CA ALA A 537 -2.76 20.66 14.91
C ALA A 537 -2.23 20.29 16.30
N ALA A 538 -2.36 21.16 17.28
CA ALA A 538 -1.97 20.89 18.66
C ALA A 538 -2.84 19.80 19.32
N GLU A 539 -4.16 19.83 19.11
CA GLU A 539 -5.07 18.80 19.61
C GLU A 539 -4.81 17.46 18.94
N LEU A 540 -4.58 17.44 17.63
CA LEU A 540 -4.21 16.22 16.90
C LEU A 540 -2.88 15.66 17.39
N ARG A 541 -1.86 16.50 17.65
CA ARG A 541 -0.60 16.07 18.25
C ARG A 541 -0.86 15.36 19.58
N GLU A 542 -1.56 15.99 20.50
CA GLU A 542 -1.85 15.41 21.82
C GLU A 542 -2.62 14.08 21.70
N ALA A 543 -3.61 14.01 20.82
CA ALA A 543 -4.36 12.77 20.57
C ALA A 543 -3.45 11.66 20.01
N THR A 544 -2.59 11.98 19.04
CA THR A 544 -1.66 11.01 18.45
C THR A 544 -0.67 10.50 19.49
N LEU A 545 -0.12 11.37 20.34
CA LEU A 545 0.76 10.97 21.44
C LEU A 545 0.05 10.00 22.42
N GLN A 546 -1.19 10.31 22.78
CA GLN A 546 -2.00 9.44 23.68
C GLN A 546 -2.31 8.09 23.01
N ILE A 547 -2.67 8.07 21.74
CA ILE A 547 -2.93 6.84 20.97
C ILE A 547 -1.66 5.99 20.88
N ALA A 548 -0.53 6.60 20.51
CA ALA A 548 0.75 5.89 20.40
C ALA A 548 1.19 5.31 21.74
N ALA A 549 1.13 6.10 22.82
CA ALA A 549 1.44 5.64 24.17
C ALA A 549 0.52 4.51 24.64
N ALA A 550 -0.78 4.58 24.35
CA ALA A 550 -1.73 3.53 24.74
C ALA A 550 -1.45 2.19 24.05
N ILE A 551 -1.15 2.21 22.74
CA ILE A 551 -0.78 1.03 21.97
C ILE A 551 0.57 0.49 22.46
N TRP A 552 1.54 1.36 22.66
CA TRP A 552 2.86 1.00 23.18
C TRP A 552 2.75 0.30 24.53
N ASN A 553 2.10 0.91 25.51
CA ASN A 553 1.95 0.37 26.86
C ASN A 553 1.23 -0.98 26.89
N THR A 554 0.38 -1.25 25.89
CA THR A 554 -0.37 -2.50 25.81
C THR A 554 0.47 -3.64 25.22
N TYR A 555 1.21 -3.38 24.16
CA TYR A 555 1.82 -4.43 23.33
C TYR A 555 3.36 -4.39 23.30
N TYR A 556 3.99 -3.24 23.55
CA TYR A 556 5.43 -3.02 23.36
C TYR A 556 6.19 -2.80 24.67
N GLU A 557 5.62 -2.06 25.62
CA GLU A 557 6.23 -1.85 26.95
C GLU A 557 6.62 -3.18 27.64
N PRO A 558 5.77 -4.23 27.62
CA PRO A 558 6.12 -5.50 28.27
C PRO A 558 7.36 -6.20 27.69
N VAL A 559 7.76 -5.81 26.48
CA VAL A 559 8.83 -6.45 25.70
C VAL A 559 10.04 -5.54 25.56
N LEU A 560 9.81 -4.28 25.19
CA LEU A 560 10.84 -3.28 24.86
C LEU A 560 11.09 -2.29 26.01
N GLY A 561 10.28 -2.36 27.06
CA GLY A 561 10.35 -1.43 28.19
C GLY A 561 9.84 -0.04 27.85
N GLU A 562 10.12 0.90 28.73
CA GLU A 562 9.78 2.33 28.61
C GLU A 562 8.29 2.62 28.44
N LYS A 563 7.68 3.10 29.51
CA LYS A 563 6.27 3.47 29.53
C LYS A 563 6.04 4.78 28.78
N ASP A 564 4.86 4.91 28.18
CA ASP A 564 4.39 6.10 27.47
C ASP A 564 5.30 6.51 26.28
N CYS A 565 6.04 5.55 25.70
CA CYS A 565 6.82 5.76 24.49
C CYS A 565 5.89 6.04 23.29
N VAL A 566 6.26 7.02 22.47
CA VAL A 566 5.46 7.49 21.33
C VAL A 566 6.08 7.13 19.98
N LEU A 567 7.10 6.28 19.98
CA LEU A 567 7.92 5.95 18.82
C LEU A 567 7.12 5.41 17.62
N LEU A 568 5.99 4.74 17.89
CA LEU A 568 5.07 4.27 16.83
C LEU A 568 4.47 5.42 15.99
N GLY A 569 4.54 6.67 16.45
CA GLY A 569 4.09 7.85 15.71
C GLY A 569 5.10 8.44 14.73
N ILE A 570 6.33 7.86 14.61
CA ILE A 570 7.42 8.49 13.83
C ILE A 570 7.23 8.37 12.31
N TYR A 571 6.51 7.37 11.81
CA TYR A 571 6.44 7.06 10.38
C TYR A 571 5.93 8.20 9.52
N SER A 572 6.68 8.54 8.47
CA SER A 572 6.31 9.58 7.50
C SER A 572 5.04 9.25 6.72
N HIS A 573 4.75 7.96 6.50
CA HIS A 573 3.53 7.51 5.84
C HIS A 573 2.25 8.04 6.50
N MET A 574 2.24 8.24 7.82
CA MET A 574 1.10 8.87 8.49
C MET A 574 0.80 10.29 7.99
N VAL A 575 1.81 10.96 7.41
CA VAL A 575 1.70 12.33 6.91
C VAL A 575 1.32 12.36 5.44
N ASN A 576 2.01 11.56 4.59
CA ASN A 576 1.93 11.61 3.13
C ASN A 576 1.21 10.42 2.47
N SER A 577 0.92 9.36 3.22
CA SER A 577 0.29 8.14 2.71
C SER A 577 -0.60 7.49 3.78
N PRO A 578 -1.63 8.21 4.26
CA PRO A 578 -2.42 7.76 5.40
C PRO A 578 -3.10 6.41 5.16
N MET A 579 -3.12 5.58 6.19
CA MET A 579 -3.74 4.25 6.20
C MET A 579 -3.18 3.27 5.15
N TYR A 580 -2.01 3.56 4.56
CA TYR A 580 -1.34 2.70 3.59
C TYR A 580 -0.58 1.55 4.23
N LEU A 581 0.02 1.80 5.40
CA LEU A 581 0.92 0.86 6.11
C LEU A 581 0.34 -0.54 6.38
N PRO A 582 -0.98 -0.74 6.58
CA PRO A 582 -1.57 -2.07 6.72
C PRO A 582 -1.28 -3.04 5.58
N ASN A 583 -1.03 -2.54 4.36
CA ASN A 583 -0.76 -3.39 3.19
C ASN A 583 0.48 -4.29 3.36
N TYR A 584 1.55 -3.79 4.01
CA TYR A 584 2.78 -4.57 4.21
C TYR A 584 2.57 -5.81 5.10
N PRO A 585 2.04 -5.69 6.34
CA PRO A 585 1.81 -6.89 7.14
C PRO A 585 0.71 -7.79 6.55
N ILE A 586 -0.29 -7.26 5.86
CA ILE A 586 -1.26 -8.08 5.12
C ILE A 586 -0.55 -8.92 4.07
N GLY A 587 0.38 -8.32 3.31
CA GLY A 587 1.19 -9.03 2.31
C GLY A 587 2.00 -10.17 2.92
N HIS A 588 2.63 -9.96 4.06
CA HIS A 588 3.34 -11.03 4.77
C HIS A 588 2.41 -12.10 5.33
N ILE A 589 1.24 -11.73 5.89
CA ILE A 589 0.24 -12.72 6.34
C ILE A 589 -0.15 -13.64 5.18
N VAL A 590 -0.46 -13.09 4.03
CA VAL A 590 -0.80 -13.87 2.83
C VAL A 590 0.39 -14.70 2.37
N GLN A 591 1.61 -14.12 2.35
CA GLN A 591 2.84 -14.83 1.98
C GLN A 591 3.03 -16.09 2.82
N PHE A 592 2.94 -16.00 4.14
CA PHE A 592 3.09 -17.17 5.01
C PHE A 592 2.04 -18.25 4.75
N GLN A 593 0.79 -17.86 4.49
CA GLN A 593 -0.27 -18.82 4.14
C GLN A 593 0.01 -19.50 2.78
N LEU A 594 0.51 -18.76 1.79
CA LEU A 594 0.87 -19.33 0.49
C LEU A 594 2.12 -20.21 0.59
N GLU A 595 3.15 -19.80 1.34
CA GLU A 595 4.35 -20.62 1.58
C GLU A 595 4.01 -21.93 2.32
N GLU A 596 3.09 -21.92 3.28
CA GLU A 596 2.61 -23.13 3.93
C GLU A 596 1.92 -24.08 2.92
N ALA A 597 1.11 -23.53 2.01
CA ALA A 597 0.48 -24.31 0.93
C ALA A 597 1.50 -24.82 -0.11
N LEU A 598 2.67 -24.21 -0.19
CA LEU A 598 3.78 -24.59 -1.08
C LEU A 598 4.81 -25.51 -0.42
N ALA A 599 4.75 -25.74 0.88
CA ALA A 599 5.59 -26.71 1.57
C ALA A 599 5.50 -28.06 0.85
N ASP A 600 6.58 -28.76 0.70
CA ASP A 600 6.67 -30.05 0.00
C ASP A 600 6.32 -30.04 -1.51
N LYS A 601 6.12 -28.88 -2.13
CA LYS A 601 5.85 -28.79 -3.57
C LYS A 601 7.14 -28.84 -4.39
N THR A 602 7.09 -29.55 -5.50
CA THR A 602 8.15 -29.48 -6.52
C THR A 602 8.15 -28.11 -7.18
N PRO A 603 9.27 -27.67 -7.81
CA PRO A 603 9.29 -26.41 -8.55
C PRO A 603 8.16 -26.28 -9.57
N THR A 604 7.87 -27.35 -10.31
CA THR A 604 6.74 -27.35 -11.28
C THR A 604 5.39 -27.13 -10.58
N GLN A 605 5.17 -27.77 -9.45
CA GLN A 605 3.94 -27.56 -8.66
C GLN A 605 3.89 -26.15 -8.05
N TRP A 606 5.03 -25.58 -7.66
CA TRP A 606 5.13 -24.21 -7.21
C TRP A 606 4.63 -23.25 -8.30
N ALA A 607 5.18 -23.34 -9.50
CA ALA A 607 4.79 -22.50 -10.63
C ALA A 607 3.31 -22.68 -11.03
N GLN A 608 2.81 -23.94 -11.02
CA GLN A 608 1.39 -24.23 -11.30
C GLN A 608 0.44 -23.59 -10.27
N ASN A 609 0.78 -23.63 -8.96
CA ASN A 609 -0.02 -22.98 -7.94
C ASN A 609 0.04 -21.46 -8.08
N TYR A 610 1.23 -20.91 -8.32
CA TYR A 610 1.42 -19.47 -8.55
C TYR A 610 0.54 -18.99 -9.72
N GLU A 611 0.63 -19.64 -10.90
CA GLU A 611 -0.22 -19.29 -12.05
C GLU A 611 -1.72 -19.42 -11.74
N ARG A 612 -2.12 -20.47 -11.02
CA ARG A 612 -3.51 -20.69 -10.62
C ARG A 612 -4.01 -19.56 -9.73
N TRP A 613 -3.22 -19.15 -8.73
CA TRP A 613 -3.58 -18.10 -7.80
C TRP A 613 -3.79 -16.76 -8.50
N TYR A 614 -2.84 -16.33 -9.30
CA TYR A 614 -2.90 -15.02 -9.95
C TYR A 614 -3.89 -14.97 -11.15
N ARG A 615 -4.35 -16.12 -11.62
CA ARG A 615 -5.50 -16.23 -12.55
C ARG A 615 -6.86 -16.16 -11.85
N LEU A 616 -6.93 -16.17 -10.53
CA LEU A 616 -8.18 -15.90 -9.81
C LEU A 616 -8.67 -14.48 -10.10
N GLY A 617 -7.75 -13.54 -10.30
CA GLY A 617 -8.07 -12.16 -10.61
C GLY A 617 -8.57 -11.39 -9.39
N ARG A 618 -9.18 -10.25 -9.64
CA ARG A 618 -9.66 -9.33 -8.62
C ARG A 618 -10.96 -9.81 -7.97
N LEU A 619 -10.88 -10.90 -7.21
CA LEU A 619 -11.90 -11.27 -6.22
C LEU A 619 -11.71 -10.46 -4.94
N THR A 620 -12.65 -10.52 -3.98
CA THR A 620 -12.34 -10.00 -2.64
C THR A 620 -11.28 -10.86 -1.96
N PRO A 621 -10.47 -10.32 -1.02
CA PRO A 621 -9.47 -11.08 -0.28
C PRO A 621 -10.00 -12.41 0.29
N ASN A 622 -11.19 -12.40 0.89
CA ASN A 622 -11.80 -13.61 1.45
C ASN A 622 -12.07 -14.67 0.39
N HIS A 623 -12.66 -14.31 -0.75
CA HIS A 623 -12.93 -15.26 -1.84
C HIS A 623 -11.65 -15.70 -2.53
N TRP A 624 -10.66 -14.82 -2.68
CA TRP A 624 -9.38 -15.17 -3.24
C TRP A 624 -8.64 -16.19 -2.36
N MET A 625 -8.53 -15.93 -1.06
CA MET A 625 -7.90 -16.85 -0.10
C MET A 625 -8.63 -18.19 -0.03
N LYS A 626 -9.97 -18.16 -0.02
CA LYS A 626 -10.76 -19.39 -0.04
C LYS A 626 -10.48 -20.26 -1.27
N GLN A 627 -10.34 -19.66 -2.45
CA GLN A 627 -10.02 -20.37 -3.68
C GLN A 627 -8.53 -20.73 -3.80
N ALA A 628 -7.65 -19.92 -3.24
CA ALA A 628 -6.21 -20.16 -3.31
C ALA A 628 -5.76 -21.30 -2.39
N VAL A 629 -6.15 -21.25 -1.10
CA VAL A 629 -5.63 -22.13 -0.05
C VAL A 629 -6.71 -22.79 0.81
N ASP A 630 -7.99 -22.66 0.43
CA ASP A 630 -9.16 -23.16 1.17
C ASP A 630 -9.23 -22.62 2.62
N GLY A 631 -8.80 -21.37 2.81
CA GLY A 631 -8.71 -20.74 4.12
C GLY A 631 -9.15 -19.27 4.11
N GLU A 632 -9.22 -18.68 5.30
CA GLU A 632 -9.43 -17.25 5.52
C GLU A 632 -8.08 -16.58 5.83
N LEU A 633 -8.03 -15.23 5.81
CA LEU A 633 -6.85 -14.50 6.26
C LEU A 633 -6.56 -14.79 7.74
N SER A 634 -5.34 -15.21 8.04
CA SER A 634 -4.96 -15.67 9.38
C SER A 634 -3.47 -15.46 9.65
N VAL A 635 -3.15 -14.99 10.84
CA VAL A 635 -1.77 -14.89 11.35
C VAL A 635 -1.22 -16.23 11.87
N GLN A 636 -2.06 -17.26 11.97
CA GLN A 636 -1.68 -18.55 12.54
C GLN A 636 -0.50 -19.25 11.83
N PRO A 637 -0.38 -19.21 10.47
CA PRO A 637 0.81 -19.74 9.80
C PRO A 637 2.10 -19.04 10.22
N VAL A 638 2.07 -17.71 10.38
CA VAL A 638 3.21 -16.95 10.90
C VAL A 638 3.59 -17.43 12.29
N LEU A 639 2.62 -17.51 13.21
CA LEU A 639 2.84 -17.89 14.60
C LEU A 639 3.38 -19.33 14.73
N ARG A 640 2.92 -20.25 13.87
CA ARG A 640 3.46 -21.63 13.83
C ARG A 640 4.91 -21.65 13.38
N ARG A 641 5.24 -20.92 12.32
CA ARG A 641 6.61 -20.89 11.77
C ARG A 641 7.62 -20.26 12.74
N VAL A 642 7.20 -19.28 13.54
CA VAL A 642 8.05 -18.69 14.60
C VAL A 642 8.29 -19.69 15.74
N ALA A 643 7.33 -20.56 16.02
CA ALA A 643 7.43 -21.56 17.10
C ALA A 643 8.29 -22.80 16.73
N GLU A 644 8.56 -23.04 15.46
CA GLU A 644 9.48 -24.08 14.94
C GLU A 644 10.94 -23.66 15.13
#